data_5aa7eb17c445565d1f993d1e54878cc7
#
_entry.id   5aa7eb17c445565d1f993d1e54878cc7
#
_cell.length_a   1.000
_cell.length_b   1.000
_cell.length_c   1.000
_cell.angle_alpha   90.00
_cell.angle_beta   90.00
_cell.angle_gamma   90.00
#
_symmetry.space_group_name_H-M   'P 1'
#
loop_
_entity.id
_entity.type
_entity.pdbx_description
1 polymer ?
#
loop_
_entity_poly.entity_id
_entity_poly.type
_entity_poly.pdbx_seq_one_letter_code
_entity_poly.pdbx_strand_id
1 'polypeptide(L)'
;LISRKLKITAIIASVFIVLMSAAYGAFYIWNKNYKFNNNYVWQPLEDVQSTLNLKDSYNVIVAGTDPEGITAALSAARNGMRVLLVEARDRNMLGGLLTEGGLNTLDLNYSPEQPQLLSSLRQPDFLNKGIFQEWFDQIEGSSFDTNTAANIFYRMVRSEPNIDLLMNVKELVPLTEQSTGDYTTITGMSITKEDGTTVQISTRSIIDATQDADIAAAAGVPYSIGRQDIGDGKSKMVSTLVFKLSGVTDEVWQKFREREGTGVDKMSAWGYGDARKYESSNPQHIKIRSLNIGRQNDDTILINTMQIFGVDPLDPISVKKGLEIGRKEAPLIVDFLKKNYDEFAGLKYAGTADELYVRESRHIYGEYRLTLADVMENRDHWDAIGYGSYDIDIQSTSVGNPGTIMLSPIQYGVPFRSLVPLKVDGLLVVGRAASFDTIPHGSARVVPLGMAEGEAAGAAVKLAYIHKESFRELSTSEERASELRKMLENQGMDLKVHRFEQPDYMEHKDYKGLLAAASMYMTSGNYNNDGWELDKGMNPERFLSKLKRMQAMFPEAYTGSADQALANMENAVTLPLTLDQAAYMLCLAMGSSETETSLEQALAHLQTQNFISADTLVGIADKNNLTNGDAFMLIRDVVEYYSGVVFD
;
A
#
# COMPACT_ATOMS: atom_id res chain seq x y z
N LEU A 1 -6.31 -30.84 64.22
CA LEU A 1 -6.79 -31.30 62.90
C LEU A 1 -6.74 -30.17 61.84
N ILE A 2 -7.13 -28.94 62.16
CA ILE A 2 -7.11 -27.79 61.24
C ILE A 2 -5.69 -27.46 60.78
N SER A 3 -4.67 -27.52 61.66
CA SER A 3 -3.27 -27.20 61.29
C SER A 3 -2.63 -28.23 60.31
N ARG A 4 -3.04 -29.49 60.39
CA ARG A 4 -2.53 -30.55 59.47
C ARG A 4 -3.13 -30.42 58.07
N LYS A 5 -4.42 -30.08 57.95
CA LYS A 5 -5.07 -29.80 56.68
C LYS A 5 -4.46 -28.55 56.01
N LEU A 6 -4.22 -27.48 56.78
CA LEU A 6 -3.59 -26.27 56.25
C LEU A 6 -2.17 -26.51 55.71
N LYS A 7 -1.36 -27.34 56.41
CA LYS A 7 -0.02 -27.73 55.91
C LYS A 7 -0.09 -28.54 54.62
N ILE A 8 -1.03 -29.48 54.54
CA ILE A 8 -1.21 -30.27 53.30
C ILE A 8 -1.65 -29.38 52.16
N THR A 9 -2.60 -28.49 52.37
CA THR A 9 -3.06 -27.54 51.33
C THR A 9 -1.92 -26.61 50.89
N ALA A 10 -1.10 -26.10 51.80
CA ALA A 10 0.06 -25.28 51.46
C ALA A 10 1.12 -26.04 50.67
N ILE A 11 1.38 -27.32 50.99
CA ILE A 11 2.30 -28.18 50.24
C ILE A 11 1.76 -28.42 48.85
N ILE A 12 0.48 -28.75 48.68
CA ILE A 12 -0.15 -28.96 47.37
C ILE A 12 -0.07 -27.67 46.54
N ALA A 13 -0.39 -26.52 47.13
CA ALA A 13 -0.28 -25.22 46.43
C ALA A 13 1.17 -24.91 46.01
N SER A 14 2.16 -25.19 46.87
CA SER A 14 3.57 -24.99 46.52
C SER A 14 4.03 -25.92 45.39
N VAL A 15 3.64 -27.20 45.41
CA VAL A 15 3.95 -28.15 44.35
C VAL A 15 3.29 -27.71 43.02
N PHE A 16 2.05 -27.23 43.10
CA PHE A 16 1.36 -26.72 41.88
C PHE A 16 2.04 -25.47 41.31
N ILE A 17 2.48 -24.53 42.14
CA ILE A 17 3.24 -23.34 41.70
C ILE A 17 4.56 -23.73 41.07
N VAL A 18 5.29 -24.70 41.63
CA VAL A 18 6.55 -25.19 41.04
C VAL A 18 6.33 -25.87 39.70
N LEU A 19 5.28 -26.70 39.59
CA LEU A 19 4.93 -27.36 38.33
C LEU A 19 4.51 -26.34 37.26
N MET A 20 3.71 -25.36 37.61
CA MET A 20 3.30 -24.28 36.69
C MET A 20 4.50 -23.42 36.25
N SER A 21 5.43 -23.11 37.18
CA SER A 21 6.65 -22.37 36.86
C SER A 21 7.58 -23.18 35.95
N ALA A 22 7.70 -24.50 36.18
CA ALA A 22 8.48 -25.40 35.33
C ALA A 22 7.84 -25.55 33.94
N ALA A 23 6.51 -25.68 33.87
CA ALA A 23 5.76 -25.72 32.60
C ALA A 23 5.90 -24.41 31.83
N TYR A 24 5.79 -23.28 32.51
CA TYR A 24 6.01 -21.95 31.92
C TYR A 24 7.45 -21.79 31.42
N GLY A 25 8.44 -22.19 32.19
CA GLY A 25 9.85 -22.16 31.77
C GLY A 25 10.11 -23.05 30.55
N ALA A 26 9.59 -24.28 30.57
CA ALA A 26 9.68 -25.20 29.41
C ALA A 26 8.97 -24.63 28.17
N PHE A 27 7.79 -24.04 28.35
CA PHE A 27 7.05 -23.36 27.28
C PHE A 27 7.80 -22.14 26.75
N TYR A 28 8.39 -21.33 27.62
CA TYR A 28 9.19 -20.17 27.23
C TYR A 28 10.42 -20.58 26.41
N ILE A 29 11.15 -21.63 26.86
CA ILE A 29 12.32 -22.16 26.14
C ILE A 29 11.89 -22.77 24.79
N TRP A 30 10.79 -23.52 24.77
CA TRP A 30 10.25 -24.10 23.54
C TRP A 30 9.80 -23.02 22.53
N ASN A 31 9.04 -22.04 22.98
CA ASN A 31 8.59 -20.93 22.16
C ASN A 31 9.77 -20.11 21.62
N LYS A 32 10.77 -19.88 22.46
CA LYS A 32 12.00 -19.20 22.07
C LYS A 32 12.74 -19.98 20.97
N ASN A 33 12.90 -21.29 21.15
CA ASN A 33 13.55 -22.15 20.18
C ASN A 33 12.71 -22.27 18.88
N TYR A 34 11.39 -22.42 19.01
CA TYR A 34 10.47 -22.47 17.86
C TYR A 34 10.53 -21.20 17.01
N LYS A 35 10.61 -20.04 17.62
CA LYS A 35 10.71 -18.75 16.90
C LYS A 35 12.03 -18.55 16.15
N PHE A 36 13.09 -19.25 16.52
CA PHE A 36 14.43 -18.95 16.00
C PHE A 36 15.10 -20.10 15.27
N ASN A 37 14.65 -21.33 15.45
CA ASN A 37 15.16 -22.46 14.68
C ASN A 37 14.54 -22.45 13.29
N ASN A 38 15.36 -22.26 12.26
CA ASN A 38 14.97 -22.43 10.89
C ASN A 38 15.03 -23.92 10.55
N ASN A 39 13.86 -24.57 10.42
CA ASN A 39 13.74 -25.97 10.01
C ASN A 39 13.51 -26.13 8.50
N TYR A 40 13.50 -25.02 7.76
CA TYR A 40 13.26 -25.02 6.32
C TYR A 40 14.54 -25.39 5.57
N VAL A 41 14.37 -26.11 4.47
CA VAL A 41 15.46 -26.59 3.63
C VAL A 41 15.47 -25.77 2.35
N TRP A 42 16.65 -25.30 1.97
CA TRP A 42 16.84 -24.61 0.70
C TRP A 42 16.34 -25.47 -0.47
N GLN A 43 15.62 -24.85 -1.38
CA GLN A 43 15.14 -25.43 -2.63
C GLN A 43 15.78 -24.73 -3.82
N PRO A 44 16.27 -25.47 -4.84
CA PRO A 44 16.63 -24.82 -6.09
C PRO A 44 15.39 -24.19 -6.73
N LEU A 45 15.60 -23.10 -7.45
CA LEU A 45 14.55 -22.51 -8.26
C LEU A 45 14.11 -23.51 -9.34
N GLU A 46 12.79 -23.71 -9.47
CA GLU A 46 12.23 -24.52 -10.55
C GLU A 46 12.30 -23.76 -11.88
N ASP A 47 12.63 -24.48 -12.96
CA ASP A 47 12.66 -23.91 -14.29
C ASP A 47 11.23 -23.70 -14.82
N VAL A 48 10.85 -22.45 -15.03
CA VAL A 48 9.52 -22.07 -15.47
C VAL A 48 9.36 -22.30 -16.96
N GLN A 49 8.44 -23.18 -17.32
CA GLN A 49 8.20 -23.55 -18.72
C GLN A 49 6.99 -22.80 -19.30
N SER A 50 7.22 -22.11 -20.40
CA SER A 50 6.15 -21.51 -21.21
C SER A 50 5.39 -22.56 -22.02
N THR A 51 4.08 -22.34 -22.21
CA THR A 51 3.24 -23.16 -23.08
C THR A 51 3.66 -22.98 -24.54
N LEU A 52 4.02 -24.09 -25.21
CA LEU A 52 4.51 -24.05 -26.59
C LEU A 52 3.40 -23.74 -27.60
N ASN A 53 2.23 -24.32 -27.42
CA ASN A 53 1.10 -24.23 -28.35
C ASN A 53 -0.02 -23.39 -27.74
N LEU A 54 -0.02 -22.12 -28.01
CA LEU A 54 -1.10 -21.22 -27.60
C LEU A 54 -2.37 -21.48 -28.41
N LYS A 55 -3.51 -21.24 -27.79
CA LYS A 55 -4.83 -21.28 -28.46
C LYS A 55 -5.10 -19.94 -29.15
N ASP A 56 -5.91 -19.96 -30.21
CA ASP A 56 -6.32 -18.74 -30.90
C ASP A 56 -7.24 -17.85 -30.06
N SER A 57 -7.83 -18.40 -29.00
CA SER A 57 -8.73 -17.67 -28.10
C SER A 57 -8.72 -18.20 -26.67
N TYR A 58 -8.89 -17.29 -25.72
CA TYR A 58 -9.05 -17.56 -24.28
C TYR A 58 -10.30 -16.86 -23.74
N ASN A 59 -10.82 -17.32 -22.61
CA ASN A 59 -11.89 -16.62 -21.91
C ASN A 59 -11.35 -15.33 -21.26
N VAL A 60 -10.10 -15.35 -20.80
CA VAL A 60 -9.40 -14.21 -20.22
C VAL A 60 -7.90 -14.29 -20.52
N ILE A 61 -7.28 -13.14 -20.73
CA ILE A 61 -5.82 -12.96 -20.73
C ILE A 61 -5.48 -12.16 -19.48
N VAL A 62 -4.58 -12.69 -18.65
CA VAL A 62 -4.03 -12.01 -17.47
C VAL A 62 -2.62 -11.55 -17.80
N ALA A 63 -2.39 -10.25 -17.78
CA ALA A 63 -1.09 -9.64 -18.08
C ALA A 63 -0.35 -9.31 -16.79
N GLY A 64 0.81 -9.95 -16.58
CA GLY A 64 1.65 -9.82 -15.39
C GLY A 64 1.62 -11.05 -14.48
N THR A 65 2.80 -11.44 -13.99
CA THR A 65 3.01 -12.60 -13.10
C THR A 65 3.41 -12.21 -11.68
N ASP A 66 3.08 -11.00 -11.28
CA ASP A 66 3.09 -10.59 -9.88
C ASP A 66 1.97 -11.35 -9.12
N PRO A 67 1.98 -11.38 -7.78
CA PRO A 67 1.01 -12.17 -7.02
C PRO A 67 -0.45 -11.93 -7.39
N GLU A 68 -0.82 -10.70 -7.73
CA GLU A 68 -2.15 -10.28 -8.14
C GLU A 68 -2.58 -10.96 -9.45
N GLY A 69 -1.67 -11.02 -10.44
CA GLY A 69 -1.93 -11.69 -11.71
C GLY A 69 -2.01 -13.20 -11.55
N ILE A 70 -1.16 -13.79 -10.70
CA ILE A 70 -1.21 -15.22 -10.40
C ILE A 70 -2.56 -15.58 -9.76
N THR A 71 -3.02 -14.83 -8.76
CA THR A 71 -4.31 -15.09 -8.11
C THR A 71 -5.50 -14.89 -9.04
N ALA A 72 -5.42 -13.91 -9.94
CA ALA A 72 -6.43 -13.70 -10.97
C ALA A 72 -6.53 -14.90 -11.94
N ALA A 73 -5.36 -15.39 -12.38
CA ALA A 73 -5.31 -16.56 -13.28
C ALA A 73 -5.83 -17.82 -12.60
N LEU A 74 -5.40 -18.08 -11.34
CA LEU A 74 -5.85 -19.23 -10.55
C LEU A 74 -7.36 -19.19 -10.30
N SER A 75 -7.89 -18.05 -9.88
CA SER A 75 -9.33 -17.88 -9.63
C SER A 75 -10.15 -18.09 -10.89
N ALA A 76 -9.77 -17.48 -12.01
CA ALA A 76 -10.46 -17.68 -13.27
C ALA A 76 -10.43 -19.14 -13.73
N ALA A 77 -9.27 -19.81 -13.65
CA ALA A 77 -9.10 -21.20 -14.05
C ALA A 77 -9.93 -22.17 -13.19
N ARG A 78 -9.94 -21.97 -11.87
CA ARG A 78 -10.73 -22.76 -10.91
C ARG A 78 -12.24 -22.58 -11.10
N ASN A 79 -12.65 -21.45 -11.66
CA ASN A 79 -14.03 -21.20 -12.12
C ASN A 79 -14.30 -21.75 -13.54
N GLY A 80 -13.40 -22.55 -14.11
CA GLY A 80 -13.56 -23.23 -15.38
C GLY A 80 -13.34 -22.35 -16.60
N MET A 81 -12.66 -21.20 -16.46
CA MET A 81 -12.28 -20.35 -17.59
C MET A 81 -10.94 -20.81 -18.17
N ARG A 82 -10.79 -20.71 -19.51
CA ARG A 82 -9.49 -20.87 -20.17
C ARG A 82 -8.72 -19.56 -20.05
N VAL A 83 -7.53 -19.64 -19.46
CA VAL A 83 -6.70 -18.50 -19.09
C VAL A 83 -5.39 -18.53 -19.87
N LEU A 84 -4.96 -17.38 -20.38
CA LEU A 84 -3.56 -17.13 -20.75
C LEU A 84 -2.97 -16.19 -19.71
N LEU A 85 -2.01 -16.67 -18.93
CA LEU A 85 -1.18 -15.85 -18.04
C LEU A 85 0.09 -15.48 -18.79
N VAL A 86 0.36 -14.18 -18.98
CA VAL A 86 1.46 -13.70 -19.81
C VAL A 86 2.31 -12.67 -19.08
N GLU A 87 3.66 -12.80 -19.21
CA GLU A 87 4.66 -11.90 -18.63
C GLU A 87 5.50 -11.23 -19.74
N ALA A 88 5.55 -9.89 -19.69
CA ALA A 88 6.32 -9.08 -20.65
C ALA A 88 7.67 -8.59 -20.09
N ARG A 89 7.91 -8.73 -18.79
CA ARG A 89 9.21 -8.44 -18.19
C ARG A 89 10.16 -9.64 -18.37
N ASP A 90 11.46 -9.36 -18.38
CA ASP A 90 12.50 -10.40 -18.41
C ASP A 90 12.64 -11.01 -17.02
N ARG A 91 11.88 -12.08 -16.76
CA ARG A 91 11.78 -12.77 -15.47
C ARG A 91 11.97 -14.27 -15.60
N ASN A 92 12.68 -14.86 -14.66
CA ASN A 92 12.94 -16.30 -14.62
C ASN A 92 12.02 -17.04 -13.63
N MET A 93 11.23 -16.30 -12.84
CA MET A 93 10.38 -16.86 -11.79
C MET A 93 9.05 -16.10 -11.71
N LEU A 94 8.04 -16.73 -11.09
CA LEU A 94 6.76 -16.11 -10.79
C LEU A 94 6.80 -15.40 -9.43
N GLY A 95 5.93 -14.40 -9.24
CA GLY A 95 5.79 -13.66 -7.98
C GLY A 95 6.41 -12.27 -7.99
N GLY A 96 7.02 -11.86 -9.11
CA GLY A 96 7.45 -10.49 -9.40
C GLY A 96 8.23 -9.82 -8.26
N LEU A 97 7.67 -8.77 -7.70
CA LEU A 97 8.31 -8.00 -6.64
C LEU A 97 8.73 -8.86 -5.42
N LEU A 98 7.92 -9.85 -5.03
CA LEU A 98 8.21 -10.71 -3.88
C LEU A 98 9.36 -11.68 -4.11
N THR A 99 9.68 -11.99 -5.36
CA THR A 99 10.66 -12.99 -5.78
C THR A 99 11.82 -12.36 -6.53
N GLU A 100 11.64 -11.95 -7.78
CA GLU A 100 12.65 -11.26 -8.61
C GLU A 100 13.10 -9.93 -8.02
N GLY A 101 12.17 -9.16 -7.48
CA GLY A 101 12.43 -7.89 -6.79
C GLY A 101 13.04 -8.03 -5.40
N GLY A 102 13.09 -9.24 -4.84
CA GLY A 102 13.71 -9.54 -3.56
C GLY A 102 12.99 -8.96 -2.33
N LEU A 103 11.76 -8.45 -2.47
CA LEU A 103 10.95 -8.00 -1.33
C LEU A 103 10.37 -9.20 -0.61
N ASN A 104 11.15 -9.84 0.21
CA ASN A 104 10.79 -11.09 0.89
C ASN A 104 10.18 -10.88 2.29
N THR A 105 9.53 -9.76 2.51
CA THR A 105 8.79 -9.44 3.74
C THR A 105 7.45 -8.83 3.37
N LEU A 106 6.37 -9.38 3.92
CA LEU A 106 4.99 -8.97 3.65
C LEU A 106 4.51 -7.93 4.66
N ASP A 107 3.86 -6.91 4.14
CA ASP A 107 2.95 -6.04 4.88
C ASP A 107 1.58 -6.74 4.89
N LEU A 108 1.06 -7.06 6.08
CA LEU A 108 -0.09 -7.96 6.25
C LEU A 108 -1.34 -7.22 6.70
N ASN A 109 -2.50 -7.67 6.21
CA ASN A 109 -3.81 -7.20 6.65
C ASN A 109 -4.31 -8.09 7.78
N TYR A 110 -4.14 -7.64 9.02
CA TYR A 110 -4.59 -8.37 10.21
C TYR A 110 -6.09 -8.20 10.44
N SER A 111 -6.77 -9.30 10.79
CA SER A 111 -8.15 -9.24 11.27
C SER A 111 -8.23 -8.43 12.58
N PRO A 112 -9.26 -7.59 12.79
CA PRO A 112 -9.48 -6.93 14.08
C PRO A 112 -9.73 -7.91 15.23
N GLU A 113 -10.26 -9.09 14.94
CA GLU A 113 -10.51 -10.17 15.90
C GLU A 113 -9.33 -11.15 15.89
N GLN A 114 -8.33 -10.93 16.75
CA GLN A 114 -7.22 -11.86 16.90
C GLN A 114 -7.50 -12.94 17.96
N PRO A 115 -6.99 -14.18 17.81
CA PRO A 115 -7.16 -15.24 18.78
C PRO A 115 -6.58 -14.83 20.15
N GLN A 116 -7.42 -14.68 21.17
CA GLN A 116 -6.99 -14.22 22.50
C GLN A 116 -6.23 -15.26 23.33
N LEU A 117 -6.45 -16.56 23.07
CA LEU A 117 -5.83 -17.64 23.85
C LEU A 117 -4.65 -18.24 23.10
N LEU A 118 -3.44 -18.15 23.68
CA LEU A 118 -2.22 -18.70 23.09
C LEU A 118 -1.83 -18.07 21.74
N SER A 119 -2.02 -16.77 21.57
CA SER A 119 -1.68 -16.00 20.37
C SER A 119 -0.22 -16.19 19.90
N SER A 120 0.69 -16.55 20.83
CA SER A 120 2.07 -16.89 20.49
C SER A 120 2.24 -18.28 19.87
N LEU A 121 1.21 -19.13 19.87
CA LEU A 121 1.22 -20.50 19.35
C LEU A 121 0.41 -20.67 18.06
N ARG A 122 -0.39 -19.70 17.68
CA ARG A 122 -1.17 -19.70 16.43
C ARG A 122 -0.65 -18.62 15.50
N GLN A 123 -0.77 -18.87 14.22
CA GLN A 123 -0.61 -17.79 13.25
C GLN A 123 -1.65 -16.70 13.52
N PRO A 124 -1.31 -15.43 13.33
CA PRO A 124 -2.29 -14.36 13.34
C PRO A 124 -3.42 -14.65 12.37
N ASP A 125 -4.61 -14.17 12.65
CA ASP A 125 -5.74 -14.24 11.73
C ASP A 125 -5.68 -13.05 10.76
N PHE A 126 -5.79 -13.35 9.44
CA PHE A 126 -5.70 -12.34 8.38
C PHE A 126 -7.08 -12.10 7.77
N LEU A 127 -7.24 -10.88 7.24
CA LEU A 127 -8.37 -10.58 6.36
C LEU A 127 -8.20 -11.28 5.00
N ASN A 128 -9.28 -11.46 4.27
CA ASN A 128 -9.39 -11.97 2.91
C ASN A 128 -9.11 -13.47 2.75
N LYS A 129 -8.04 -14.01 3.32
CA LYS A 129 -7.66 -15.43 3.16
C LYS A 129 -7.61 -15.89 1.67
N GLY A 130 -8.41 -16.89 1.27
CA GLY A 130 -8.48 -17.33 -0.12
C GLY A 130 -7.15 -17.88 -0.65
N ILE A 131 -6.82 -17.56 -1.90
CA ILE A 131 -5.58 -18.00 -2.57
C ILE A 131 -4.32 -17.43 -1.87
N PHE A 132 -4.42 -16.23 -1.28
CA PHE A 132 -3.33 -15.70 -0.45
C PHE A 132 -3.00 -16.64 0.70
N GLN A 133 -3.99 -17.09 1.48
CA GLN A 133 -3.77 -18.01 2.60
C GLN A 133 -3.22 -19.36 2.15
N GLU A 134 -3.71 -19.89 1.03
CA GLU A 134 -3.22 -21.15 0.43
C GLU A 134 -1.72 -21.07 0.10
N TRP A 135 -1.27 -19.95 -0.45
CA TRP A 135 0.14 -19.72 -0.73
C TRP A 135 0.94 -19.45 0.55
N PHE A 136 0.42 -18.61 1.45
CA PHE A 136 1.07 -18.20 2.69
C PHE A 136 1.33 -19.37 3.64
N ASP A 137 0.42 -20.36 3.69
CA ASP A 137 0.57 -21.56 4.52
C ASP A 137 1.72 -22.47 4.07
N GLN A 138 2.28 -22.27 2.88
CA GLN A 138 3.35 -23.07 2.30
C GLN A 138 4.72 -22.38 2.36
N ILE A 139 4.79 -21.11 2.69
CA ILE A 139 6.03 -20.35 2.87
C ILE A 139 6.43 -20.27 4.36
N GLU A 140 7.59 -19.69 4.65
CA GLU A 140 8.16 -19.64 6.00
C GLU A 140 7.43 -18.73 6.97
N GLY A 141 6.62 -17.81 6.48
CA GLY A 141 5.88 -16.81 7.26
C GLY A 141 5.89 -15.42 6.61
N SER A 142 5.78 -14.36 7.42
CA SER A 142 5.77 -12.97 6.93
C SER A 142 7.06 -12.57 6.21
N SER A 143 8.19 -13.17 6.56
CA SER A 143 9.41 -13.18 5.73
C SER A 143 9.70 -14.61 5.30
N PHE A 144 10.22 -14.76 4.09
CA PHE A 144 10.31 -16.06 3.41
C PHE A 144 11.51 -16.13 2.46
N ASP A 145 11.82 -17.34 2.04
CA ASP A 145 12.79 -17.61 0.98
C ASP A 145 12.17 -17.35 -0.40
N THR A 146 12.84 -16.55 -1.23
CA THR A 146 12.33 -16.15 -2.54
C THR A 146 12.16 -17.31 -3.51
N ASN A 147 13.05 -18.32 -3.46
CA ASN A 147 12.92 -19.53 -4.27
C ASN A 147 11.71 -20.36 -3.83
N THR A 148 11.53 -20.53 -2.51
CA THR A 148 10.37 -21.24 -1.97
C THR A 148 9.08 -20.57 -2.44
N ALA A 149 8.97 -19.26 -2.30
CA ALA A 149 7.81 -18.49 -2.71
C ALA A 149 7.52 -18.62 -4.22
N ALA A 150 8.55 -18.48 -5.06
CA ALA A 150 8.44 -18.60 -6.51
C ALA A 150 8.01 -20.00 -6.95
N ASN A 151 8.64 -21.04 -6.37
CA ASN A 151 8.32 -22.44 -6.68
C ASN A 151 6.87 -22.77 -6.32
N ILE A 152 6.35 -22.26 -5.20
CA ILE A 152 4.97 -22.47 -4.80
C ILE A 152 4.01 -21.80 -5.81
N PHE A 153 4.24 -20.54 -6.17
CA PHE A 153 3.45 -19.86 -7.21
C PHE A 153 3.46 -20.65 -8.53
N TYR A 154 4.63 -21.11 -8.97
CA TYR A 154 4.73 -21.89 -10.20
C TYR A 154 3.98 -23.22 -10.12
N ARG A 155 4.10 -23.96 -9.00
CA ARG A 155 3.38 -25.22 -8.79
C ARG A 155 1.87 -25.02 -8.77
N MET A 156 1.37 -23.95 -8.13
CA MET A 156 -0.04 -23.59 -8.13
C MET A 156 -0.54 -23.32 -9.56
N VAL A 157 0.17 -22.50 -10.33
CA VAL A 157 -0.18 -22.22 -11.74
C VAL A 157 -0.13 -23.48 -12.60
N ARG A 158 0.94 -24.27 -12.49
CA ARG A 158 1.12 -25.49 -13.26
C ARG A 158 0.10 -26.58 -12.95
N SER A 159 -0.44 -26.59 -11.73
CA SER A 159 -1.47 -27.56 -11.32
C SER A 159 -2.83 -27.31 -11.98
N GLU A 160 -3.05 -26.10 -12.52
CA GLU A 160 -4.32 -25.73 -13.15
C GLU A 160 -4.31 -26.01 -14.65
N PRO A 161 -5.04 -27.04 -15.14
CA PRO A 161 -5.00 -27.43 -16.54
C PRO A 161 -5.62 -26.40 -17.50
N ASN A 162 -6.33 -25.42 -16.97
CA ASN A 162 -6.96 -24.34 -17.73
C ASN A 162 -6.07 -23.11 -17.90
N ILE A 163 -4.84 -23.11 -17.35
CA ILE A 163 -3.88 -22.02 -17.52
C ILE A 163 -2.82 -22.42 -18.53
N ASP A 164 -2.69 -21.62 -19.59
CA ASP A 164 -1.51 -21.57 -20.44
C ASP A 164 -0.62 -20.42 -19.92
N LEU A 165 0.66 -20.66 -19.68
CA LEU A 165 1.64 -19.69 -19.20
C LEU A 165 2.58 -19.29 -20.34
N LEU A 166 2.81 -17.99 -20.53
CA LEU A 166 3.76 -17.47 -21.50
C LEU A 166 4.67 -16.42 -20.87
N MET A 167 5.94 -16.74 -20.72
CA MET A 167 6.95 -15.88 -20.10
C MET A 167 7.75 -15.08 -21.14
N ASN A 168 8.27 -13.94 -20.72
CA ASN A 168 9.31 -13.18 -21.40
C ASN A 168 8.93 -12.76 -22.84
N VAL A 169 7.70 -12.25 -23.01
CA VAL A 169 7.31 -11.66 -24.28
C VAL A 169 7.86 -10.23 -24.39
N LYS A 170 8.11 -9.76 -25.62
CA LYS A 170 8.67 -8.43 -25.86
C LYS A 170 7.64 -7.31 -25.72
N GLU A 171 6.39 -7.61 -26.06
CA GLU A 171 5.36 -6.58 -26.12
C GLU A 171 3.96 -7.19 -26.02
N LEU A 172 3.09 -6.48 -25.32
CA LEU A 172 1.65 -6.75 -25.19
C LEU A 172 0.88 -5.50 -25.62
N VAL A 173 0.03 -5.64 -26.63
CA VAL A 173 -0.82 -4.55 -27.12
C VAL A 173 -2.28 -5.01 -27.10
N PRO A 174 -3.15 -4.38 -26.28
CA PRO A 174 -4.57 -4.72 -26.28
C PRO A 174 -5.21 -4.39 -27.64
N LEU A 175 -6.04 -5.29 -28.13
CA LEU A 175 -6.87 -5.07 -29.32
C LEU A 175 -8.25 -4.59 -28.86
N THR A 176 -8.67 -3.46 -29.40
CA THR A 176 -9.93 -2.81 -29.04
C THR A 176 -10.76 -2.48 -30.25
N GLU A 177 -12.06 -2.41 -30.09
CA GLU A 177 -12.99 -1.84 -31.06
C GLU A 177 -13.82 -0.73 -30.43
N GLN A 178 -14.27 0.23 -31.25
CA GLN A 178 -15.13 1.31 -30.80
C GLN A 178 -16.50 0.73 -30.43
N SER A 179 -16.97 1.05 -29.25
CA SER A 179 -18.30 0.74 -28.75
C SER A 179 -19.24 1.94 -28.86
N THR A 180 -20.37 1.94 -28.18
CA THR A 180 -21.30 3.07 -28.17
C THR A 180 -20.75 4.24 -27.36
N GLY A 181 -20.86 5.45 -27.90
CA GLY A 181 -20.33 6.67 -27.25
C GLY A 181 -18.81 6.73 -27.25
N ASP A 182 -18.24 7.18 -26.13
CA ASP A 182 -16.79 7.35 -25.94
C ASP A 182 -16.10 6.10 -25.36
N TYR A 183 -16.75 4.92 -25.45
CA TYR A 183 -16.22 3.66 -24.92
C TYR A 183 -15.58 2.82 -26.00
N THR A 184 -14.54 2.10 -25.62
CA THR A 184 -13.94 1.02 -26.42
C THR A 184 -14.13 -0.31 -25.71
N THR A 185 -14.12 -1.42 -26.45
CA THR A 185 -14.28 -2.77 -25.92
C THR A 185 -13.08 -3.63 -26.30
N ILE A 186 -12.57 -4.40 -25.37
CA ILE A 186 -11.50 -5.38 -25.60
C ILE A 186 -11.99 -6.48 -26.55
N THR A 187 -11.20 -6.79 -27.57
CA THR A 187 -11.45 -7.88 -28.52
C THR A 187 -10.33 -8.93 -28.54
N GLY A 188 -9.17 -8.61 -27.96
CA GLY A 188 -8.02 -9.50 -27.92
C GLY A 188 -6.75 -8.85 -27.43
N MET A 189 -5.65 -9.55 -27.67
CA MET A 189 -4.29 -9.10 -27.39
C MET A 189 -3.37 -9.45 -28.55
N SER A 190 -2.54 -8.50 -28.97
CA SER A 190 -1.39 -8.74 -29.85
C SER A 190 -0.16 -8.98 -28.98
N ILE A 191 0.49 -10.11 -29.15
CA ILE A 191 1.63 -10.55 -28.34
C ILE A 191 2.84 -10.71 -29.25
N THR A 192 3.89 -9.93 -29.02
CA THR A 192 5.19 -10.10 -29.67
C THR A 192 6.08 -10.97 -28.79
N LYS A 193 6.37 -12.18 -29.25
CA LYS A 193 7.20 -13.16 -28.53
C LYS A 193 8.68 -12.77 -28.53
N GLU A 194 9.48 -13.46 -27.73
CA GLU A 194 10.93 -13.23 -27.62
C GLU A 194 11.65 -13.38 -28.98
N ASP A 195 11.24 -14.33 -29.82
CA ASP A 195 11.79 -14.55 -31.19
C ASP A 195 11.38 -13.47 -32.20
N GLY A 196 10.54 -12.52 -31.81
CA GLY A 196 10.03 -11.44 -32.64
C GLY A 196 8.77 -11.80 -33.44
N THR A 197 8.25 -13.02 -33.30
CA THR A 197 6.96 -13.38 -33.94
C THR A 197 5.81 -12.74 -33.19
N THR A 198 4.82 -12.21 -33.91
CA THR A 198 3.63 -11.61 -33.34
C THR A 198 2.41 -12.50 -33.60
N VAL A 199 1.66 -12.78 -32.52
CA VAL A 199 0.40 -13.53 -32.58
C VAL A 199 -0.74 -12.66 -32.02
N GLN A 200 -1.90 -12.77 -32.64
CA GLN A 200 -3.12 -12.14 -32.14
C GLN A 200 -4.01 -13.20 -31.50
N ILE A 201 -4.39 -12.97 -30.27
CA ILE A 201 -5.20 -13.89 -29.48
C ILE A 201 -6.51 -13.20 -29.13
N SER A 202 -7.62 -13.81 -29.48
CA SER A 202 -8.95 -13.28 -29.23
C SER A 202 -9.36 -13.52 -27.77
N THR A 203 -9.87 -12.48 -27.13
CA THR A 203 -10.52 -12.54 -25.81
C THR A 203 -11.51 -11.41 -25.66
N ARG A 204 -12.49 -11.56 -24.76
CA ARG A 204 -13.39 -10.47 -24.35
C ARG A 204 -13.07 -9.93 -22.97
N SER A 205 -12.08 -10.51 -22.30
CA SER A 205 -11.69 -10.11 -20.96
C SER A 205 -10.18 -10.08 -20.84
N ILE A 206 -9.65 -8.96 -20.35
CA ILE A 206 -8.27 -8.83 -19.92
C ILE A 206 -8.26 -8.42 -18.44
N ILE A 207 -7.37 -9.02 -17.66
CA ILE A 207 -7.01 -8.54 -16.33
C ILE A 207 -5.60 -7.97 -16.44
N ASP A 208 -5.49 -6.66 -16.27
CA ASP A 208 -4.21 -5.96 -16.19
C ASP A 208 -3.68 -6.05 -14.75
N ALA A 209 -2.73 -6.95 -14.57
CA ALA A 209 -1.94 -7.12 -13.35
C ALA A 209 -0.49 -6.65 -13.57
N THR A 210 -0.25 -5.88 -14.61
CA THR A 210 1.02 -5.17 -14.75
C THR A 210 1.10 -4.12 -13.65
N GLN A 211 2.25 -4.03 -13.01
CA GLN A 211 2.39 -3.18 -11.82
C GLN A 211 2.20 -1.68 -12.12
N ASP A 212 2.20 -1.29 -13.39
CA ASP A 212 2.12 0.09 -13.85
C ASP A 212 0.87 0.37 -14.72
N ALA A 213 -0.12 -0.56 -14.75
CA ALA A 213 -1.33 -0.50 -15.60
C ALA A 213 -0.98 -0.26 -17.09
N ASP A 214 -0.01 -1.02 -17.61
CA ASP A 214 0.48 -0.80 -18.96
C ASP A 214 -0.56 -1.16 -20.03
N ILE A 215 -1.35 -2.22 -19.80
CA ILE A 215 -2.43 -2.61 -20.70
C ILE A 215 -3.56 -1.60 -20.67
N ALA A 216 -3.95 -1.14 -19.49
CA ALA A 216 -5.00 -0.14 -19.34
C ALA A 216 -4.61 1.19 -20.02
N ALA A 217 -3.38 1.65 -19.81
CA ALA A 217 -2.85 2.85 -20.46
C ALA A 217 -2.82 2.70 -21.99
N ALA A 218 -2.39 1.55 -22.50
CA ALA A 218 -2.37 1.27 -23.93
C ALA A 218 -3.78 1.16 -24.54
N ALA A 219 -4.77 0.73 -23.76
CA ALA A 219 -6.19 0.69 -24.17
C ALA A 219 -6.88 2.06 -24.12
N GLY A 220 -6.23 3.11 -23.57
CA GLY A 220 -6.78 4.46 -23.46
C GLY A 220 -7.57 4.74 -22.19
N VAL A 221 -7.40 3.93 -21.14
CA VAL A 221 -7.96 4.22 -19.80
C VAL A 221 -7.35 5.51 -19.27
N PRO A 222 -8.16 6.45 -18.75
CA PRO A 222 -7.64 7.64 -18.09
C PRO A 222 -6.99 7.27 -16.74
N TYR A 223 -5.90 7.99 -16.37
CA TYR A 223 -5.15 7.76 -15.13
C TYR A 223 -4.50 9.04 -14.62
N SER A 224 -4.15 9.06 -13.34
CA SER A 224 -3.20 9.99 -12.74
C SER A 224 -1.84 9.32 -12.56
N ILE A 225 -0.78 10.12 -12.41
CA ILE A 225 0.59 9.65 -12.16
C ILE A 225 1.05 10.16 -10.80
N GLY A 226 1.49 9.23 -9.93
CA GLY A 226 1.97 9.56 -8.61
C GLY A 226 0.93 10.40 -7.86
N ARG A 227 1.34 11.54 -7.33
CA ARG A 227 0.55 12.41 -6.45
C ARG A 227 -0.18 13.55 -7.16
N GLN A 228 -0.56 13.35 -8.43
CA GLN A 228 -1.27 14.37 -9.21
C GLN A 228 -2.63 14.75 -8.61
N ASP A 229 -3.32 13.79 -8.04
CA ASP A 229 -4.63 13.97 -7.40
C ASP A 229 -4.61 14.93 -6.19
N ILE A 230 -3.48 15.06 -5.54
CA ILE A 230 -3.27 16.04 -4.47
C ILE A 230 -2.42 17.25 -4.90
N GLY A 231 -2.37 17.56 -6.19
CA GLY A 231 -1.66 18.74 -6.73
C GLY A 231 -0.12 18.65 -6.69
N ASP A 232 0.45 17.45 -6.54
CA ASP A 232 1.89 17.24 -6.52
C ASP A 232 2.33 16.26 -7.64
N GLY A 233 2.08 16.64 -8.88
CA GLY A 233 2.37 15.79 -10.05
C GLY A 233 3.85 15.54 -10.34
N LYS A 234 4.75 16.16 -9.59
CA LYS A 234 6.21 15.96 -9.74
C LYS A 234 6.77 14.91 -8.80
N SER A 235 6.10 14.69 -7.68
CA SER A 235 6.53 13.75 -6.65
C SER A 235 5.92 12.37 -6.85
N LYS A 236 6.73 11.34 -6.63
CA LYS A 236 6.34 9.93 -6.54
C LYS A 236 7.02 9.33 -5.31
N MET A 237 6.44 8.30 -4.74
CA MET A 237 7.11 7.55 -3.67
C MET A 237 8.43 6.99 -4.18
N VAL A 238 9.47 7.08 -3.35
CA VAL A 238 10.82 6.63 -3.68
C VAL A 238 10.87 5.15 -4.04
N SER A 239 11.67 4.81 -5.07
CA SER A 239 12.01 3.42 -5.38
C SER A 239 13.08 2.88 -4.44
N THR A 240 13.12 1.56 -4.26
CA THR A 240 14.14 0.88 -3.43
C THR A 240 14.81 -0.21 -4.25
N LEU A 241 16.10 -0.45 -4.04
CA LEU A 241 16.79 -1.62 -4.57
C LEU A 241 17.23 -2.51 -3.42
N VAL A 242 16.72 -3.74 -3.41
CA VAL A 242 17.10 -4.77 -2.43
C VAL A 242 18.48 -5.30 -2.79
N PHE A 243 19.33 -5.51 -1.77
CA PHE A 243 20.64 -6.13 -1.95
C PHE A 243 20.83 -7.34 -1.05
N LYS A 244 21.71 -8.24 -1.47
CA LYS A 244 21.93 -9.57 -0.89
C LYS A 244 23.28 -9.67 -0.21
N LEU A 245 23.33 -10.28 0.98
CA LEU A 245 24.56 -10.67 1.68
C LEU A 245 24.57 -12.16 1.91
N SER A 246 25.76 -12.79 1.84
CA SER A 246 25.99 -14.21 2.10
C SER A 246 26.84 -14.43 3.34
N GLY A 247 26.81 -15.68 3.86
CA GLY A 247 27.54 -16.10 5.05
C GLY A 247 26.74 -15.99 6.34
N VAL A 248 25.41 -16.01 6.25
CA VAL A 248 24.47 -15.88 7.37
C VAL A 248 24.15 -17.26 7.94
N THR A 249 25.12 -17.85 8.67
CA THR A 249 24.89 -19.09 9.42
C THR A 249 23.92 -18.88 10.60
N ASP A 250 23.46 -19.96 11.23
CA ASP A 250 22.62 -19.86 12.43
C ASP A 250 23.33 -19.12 13.58
N GLU A 251 24.66 -19.25 13.71
CA GLU A 251 25.44 -18.53 14.69
C GLU A 251 25.45 -17.01 14.40
N VAL A 252 25.55 -16.63 13.13
CA VAL A 252 25.44 -15.22 12.74
C VAL A 252 24.05 -14.70 13.00
N TRP A 253 23.00 -15.48 12.66
CA TRP A 253 21.61 -15.10 12.93
C TRP A 253 21.31 -14.90 14.43
N GLN A 254 21.95 -15.69 15.31
CA GLN A 254 21.88 -15.48 16.76
C GLN A 254 22.48 -14.13 17.19
N LYS A 255 23.56 -13.64 16.55
CA LYS A 255 24.13 -12.31 16.85
C LYS A 255 23.17 -11.18 16.51
N PHE A 256 22.42 -11.28 15.40
CA PHE A 256 21.37 -10.32 15.08
C PHE A 256 20.34 -10.20 16.22
N ARG A 257 20.01 -11.34 16.85
CA ARG A 257 19.06 -11.41 17.96
C ARG A 257 19.59 -10.83 19.26
N GLU A 258 20.88 -10.89 19.51
CA GLU A 258 21.51 -10.42 20.75
C GLU A 258 21.67 -8.89 20.76
N ARG A 259 21.49 -8.24 19.60
CA ARG A 259 21.62 -6.80 19.48
C ARG A 259 20.45 -6.08 20.14
N GLU A 260 20.77 -5.12 21.01
CA GLU A 260 19.76 -4.25 21.64
C GLU A 260 19.13 -3.30 20.61
N GLY A 261 17.82 -3.07 20.72
CA GLY A 261 17.07 -2.17 19.83
C GLY A 261 16.72 -2.75 18.46
N THR A 262 16.88 -4.08 18.29
CA THR A 262 16.44 -4.81 17.08
C THR A 262 15.36 -5.81 17.42
N GLY A 263 14.45 -6.07 16.46
CA GLY A 263 13.55 -7.20 16.48
C GLY A 263 14.06 -8.30 15.57
N VAL A 264 13.96 -9.57 15.99
CA VAL A 264 14.41 -10.73 15.20
C VAL A 264 13.47 -11.91 15.44
N ASP A 265 13.08 -12.58 14.35
CA ASP A 265 12.39 -13.87 14.38
C ASP A 265 13.16 -14.92 13.56
N LYS A 266 12.50 -15.98 13.08
CA LYS A 266 13.13 -17.03 12.26
C LYS A 266 13.69 -16.50 10.95
N MET A 267 12.95 -15.65 10.28
CA MET A 267 13.20 -15.22 8.90
C MET A 267 13.36 -13.70 8.77
N SER A 268 13.05 -12.93 9.81
CA SER A 268 13.12 -11.46 9.76
C SER A 268 14.05 -10.90 10.81
N ALA A 269 14.72 -9.79 10.48
CA ALA A 269 15.35 -8.90 11.43
C ALA A 269 15.07 -7.44 11.01
N TRP A 270 14.79 -6.57 11.99
CA TRP A 270 14.45 -5.17 11.71
C TRP A 270 14.98 -4.24 12.79
N GLY A 271 14.96 -2.94 12.53
CA GLY A 271 15.49 -1.91 13.41
C GLY A 271 16.73 -1.26 12.80
N TYR A 272 17.85 -1.19 13.53
CA TYR A 272 19.08 -0.55 13.05
C TYR A 272 18.88 0.93 12.69
N GLY A 273 18.20 1.68 13.56
CA GLY A 273 17.90 3.11 13.35
C GLY A 273 19.14 3.95 13.03
N ASP A 274 20.31 3.60 13.59
CA ASP A 274 21.58 4.26 13.36
C ASP A 274 22.15 4.06 11.95
N ALA A 275 21.61 3.11 11.16
CA ALA A 275 21.98 2.93 9.76
C ALA A 275 21.71 4.21 8.94
N ARG A 276 20.73 5.03 9.36
CA ARG A 276 20.43 6.33 8.75
C ARG A 276 21.61 7.33 8.80
N LYS A 277 22.65 7.05 9.60
CA LYS A 277 23.90 7.84 9.65
C LYS A 277 24.86 7.56 8.49
N TYR A 278 24.51 6.60 7.61
CA TYR A 278 25.27 6.33 6.42
C TYR A 278 25.33 7.57 5.50
N GLU A 279 26.53 7.97 5.13
CA GLU A 279 26.76 9.05 4.17
C GLU A 279 26.97 8.45 2.78
N SER A 280 26.00 8.62 1.91
CA SER A 280 26.03 8.09 0.55
C SER A 280 27.11 8.78 -0.30
N SER A 281 27.71 8.03 -1.22
CA SER A 281 28.58 8.59 -2.28
C SER A 281 27.77 9.45 -3.28
N ASN A 282 26.45 9.31 -3.28
CA ASN A 282 25.52 10.04 -4.14
C ASN A 282 24.32 10.59 -3.33
N PRO A 283 24.54 11.58 -2.44
CA PRO A 283 23.56 12.03 -1.46
C PRO A 283 22.33 12.73 -2.06
N GLN A 284 22.35 13.09 -3.34
CA GLN A 284 21.19 13.67 -4.04
C GLN A 284 20.20 12.60 -4.50
N HIS A 285 20.67 11.37 -4.70
CA HIS A 285 19.88 10.28 -5.24
C HIS A 285 19.72 9.10 -4.28
N ILE A 286 20.57 8.95 -3.27
CA ILE A 286 20.54 7.79 -2.37
C ILE A 286 20.47 8.22 -0.90
N LYS A 287 19.59 7.55 -0.19
CA LYS A 287 19.50 7.57 1.26
C LYS A 287 19.17 6.17 1.75
N ILE A 288 19.65 5.79 2.93
CA ILE A 288 19.17 4.58 3.58
C ILE A 288 18.29 4.90 4.78
N ARG A 289 17.36 3.99 5.05
CA ARG A 289 16.53 4.02 6.26
C ARG A 289 16.99 2.95 7.24
N SER A 290 16.25 2.70 8.31
CA SER A 290 16.39 1.52 9.16
C SER A 290 16.31 0.24 8.30
N LEU A 291 16.97 -0.83 8.74
CA LEU A 291 17.06 -2.06 7.96
C LEU A 291 15.80 -2.90 8.12
N ASN A 292 15.26 -3.38 7.00
CA ASN A 292 14.37 -4.53 6.94
C ASN A 292 15.14 -5.67 6.30
N ILE A 293 15.35 -6.75 7.04
CA ILE A 293 16.19 -7.87 6.67
C ILE A 293 15.33 -9.13 6.62
N GLY A 294 15.32 -9.80 5.48
CA GLY A 294 14.69 -11.10 5.31
C GLY A 294 15.72 -12.19 5.09
N ARG A 295 15.67 -13.26 5.89
CA ARG A 295 16.56 -14.42 5.76
C ARG A 295 16.13 -15.29 4.59
N GLN A 296 17.11 -15.95 3.98
CA GLN A 296 16.91 -16.98 2.95
C GLN A 296 17.38 -18.34 3.47
N ASN A 297 16.96 -19.41 2.81
CA ASN A 297 17.32 -20.77 3.19
C ASN A 297 18.72 -21.20 2.67
N ASP A 298 19.43 -20.33 1.93
CA ASP A 298 20.76 -20.53 1.35
C ASP A 298 21.88 -19.80 2.11
N ASP A 299 21.71 -19.56 3.40
CA ASP A 299 22.65 -18.80 4.23
C ASP A 299 22.88 -17.35 3.73
N THR A 300 21.87 -16.77 3.12
CA THR A 300 21.88 -15.36 2.71
C THR A 300 20.79 -14.55 3.39
N ILE A 301 20.88 -13.23 3.28
CA ILE A 301 19.85 -12.27 3.66
C ILE A 301 19.61 -11.26 2.53
N LEU A 302 18.38 -10.82 2.43
CA LEU A 302 17.95 -9.70 1.59
C LEU A 302 17.70 -8.49 2.47
N ILE A 303 18.18 -7.32 2.05
CA ILE A 303 18.07 -6.06 2.82
C ILE A 303 17.33 -5.00 2.00
N ASN A 304 16.15 -4.61 2.48
CA ASN A 304 15.35 -3.53 1.93
C ASN A 304 15.55 -2.26 2.76
N THR A 305 16.45 -1.37 2.34
CA THR A 305 16.76 -0.10 3.02
C THR A 305 17.16 1.02 2.08
N MET A 306 17.79 0.68 0.92
CA MET A 306 18.38 1.65 0.01
C MET A 306 17.31 2.33 -0.84
N GLN A 307 17.01 3.58 -0.56
CA GLN A 307 16.10 4.45 -1.29
C GLN A 307 16.81 5.14 -2.43
N ILE A 308 16.24 5.11 -3.65
CA ILE A 308 16.79 5.71 -4.86
C ILE A 308 15.81 6.76 -5.38
N PHE A 309 16.17 8.02 -5.25
CA PHE A 309 15.34 9.18 -5.60
C PHE A 309 15.53 9.59 -7.06
N GLY A 310 14.47 10.17 -7.65
CA GLY A 310 14.51 10.69 -9.02
C GLY A 310 14.37 9.63 -10.11
N VAL A 311 13.89 8.43 -9.76
CA VAL A 311 13.53 7.40 -10.73
C VAL A 311 12.11 7.65 -11.24
N ASP A 312 11.94 7.71 -12.56
CA ASP A 312 10.64 7.59 -13.20
C ASP A 312 10.38 6.12 -13.55
N PRO A 313 9.44 5.43 -12.89
CA PRO A 313 9.19 4.02 -13.14
C PRO A 313 8.58 3.75 -14.53
N LEU A 314 8.01 4.77 -15.17
CA LEU A 314 7.41 4.68 -16.50
C LEU A 314 8.41 4.94 -17.65
N ASP A 315 9.66 5.33 -17.31
CA ASP A 315 10.77 5.49 -18.27
C ASP A 315 11.80 4.38 -18.08
N PRO A 316 11.93 3.42 -19.02
CA PRO A 316 12.91 2.33 -18.92
C PRO A 316 14.36 2.82 -18.78
N ILE A 317 14.68 3.98 -19.35
CA ILE A 317 16.04 4.58 -19.24
C ILE A 317 16.27 5.04 -17.81
N SER A 318 15.27 5.67 -17.19
CA SER A 318 15.33 6.11 -15.80
C SER A 318 15.44 4.92 -14.83
N VAL A 319 14.64 3.86 -15.06
CA VAL A 319 14.71 2.62 -14.27
C VAL A 319 16.10 1.99 -14.35
N LYS A 320 16.65 1.83 -15.57
CA LYS A 320 18.01 1.30 -15.77
C LYS A 320 19.07 2.13 -15.04
N LYS A 321 18.98 3.46 -15.12
CA LYS A 321 19.87 4.36 -14.40
C LYS A 321 19.76 4.22 -12.88
N GLY A 322 18.53 4.05 -12.36
CA GLY A 322 18.27 3.77 -10.95
C GLY A 322 18.96 2.49 -10.48
N LEU A 323 18.83 1.40 -11.25
CA LEU A 323 19.52 0.13 -11.00
C LEU A 323 21.05 0.31 -10.98
N GLU A 324 21.63 1.01 -11.96
CA GLU A 324 23.07 1.27 -12.03
C GLU A 324 23.58 2.06 -10.83
N ILE A 325 22.85 3.09 -10.40
CA ILE A 325 23.17 3.90 -9.21
C ILE A 325 23.14 3.02 -7.97
N GLY A 326 22.09 2.25 -7.77
CA GLY A 326 21.94 1.37 -6.60
C GLY A 326 22.98 0.25 -6.56
N ARG A 327 23.28 -0.38 -7.70
CA ARG A 327 24.33 -1.42 -7.81
C ARG A 327 25.72 -0.91 -7.46
N LYS A 328 26.03 0.35 -7.73
CA LYS A 328 27.30 0.99 -7.34
C LYS A 328 27.36 1.30 -5.85
N GLU A 329 26.24 1.68 -5.27
CA GLU A 329 26.18 2.10 -3.86
C GLU A 329 26.07 0.92 -2.89
N ALA A 330 25.42 -0.19 -3.28
CA ALA A 330 25.18 -1.32 -2.41
C ALA A 330 26.46 -1.87 -1.72
N PRO A 331 27.60 -2.08 -2.41
CA PRO A 331 28.84 -2.50 -1.75
C PRO A 331 29.34 -1.50 -0.69
N LEU A 332 29.18 -0.20 -0.91
CA LEU A 332 29.59 0.84 0.04
C LEU A 332 28.71 0.81 1.30
N ILE A 333 27.40 0.58 1.14
CA ILE A 333 26.49 0.36 2.27
C ILE A 333 26.93 -0.87 3.06
N VAL A 334 27.27 -1.96 2.38
CA VAL A 334 27.73 -3.20 3.03
C VAL A 334 29.02 -2.96 3.83
N ASP A 335 29.98 -2.22 3.29
CA ASP A 335 31.20 -1.86 4.02
C ASP A 335 30.92 -1.02 5.26
N PHE A 336 29.97 -0.08 5.16
CA PHE A 336 29.49 0.68 6.32
C PHE A 336 28.85 -0.22 7.37
N LEU A 337 27.97 -1.15 6.98
CA LEU A 337 27.32 -2.10 7.91
C LEU A 337 28.37 -2.95 8.61
N LYS A 338 29.35 -3.51 7.87
CA LYS A 338 30.43 -4.32 8.43
C LYS A 338 31.32 -3.56 9.42
N LYS A 339 31.52 -2.28 9.20
CA LYS A 339 32.32 -1.42 10.08
C LYS A 339 31.61 -1.06 11.38
N ASN A 340 30.28 -0.92 11.34
CA ASN A 340 29.51 -0.37 12.44
C ASN A 340 28.72 -1.43 13.22
N TYR A 341 28.62 -2.67 12.70
CA TYR A 341 27.81 -3.73 13.29
C TYR A 341 28.55 -5.06 13.25
N ASP A 342 28.87 -5.63 14.41
CA ASP A 342 29.69 -6.84 14.57
C ASP A 342 29.07 -8.07 13.88
N GLU A 343 27.71 -8.17 13.88
CA GLU A 343 26.97 -9.24 13.22
C GLU A 343 27.14 -9.26 11.71
N PHE A 344 27.48 -8.10 11.09
CA PHE A 344 27.76 -7.99 9.66
C PHE A 344 29.23 -8.20 9.30
N ALA A 345 30.17 -8.20 10.26
CA ALA A 345 31.61 -8.14 9.99
C ALA A 345 32.11 -9.27 9.07
N GLY A 346 31.55 -10.49 9.20
CA GLY A 346 31.90 -11.67 8.40
C GLY A 346 31.13 -11.82 7.08
N LEU A 347 30.08 -11.02 6.86
CA LEU A 347 29.19 -11.18 5.70
C LEU A 347 29.86 -10.64 4.43
N LYS A 348 29.41 -11.16 3.28
CA LYS A 348 29.90 -10.77 1.96
C LYS A 348 28.77 -10.24 1.11
N TYR A 349 29.03 -9.17 0.36
CA TYR A 349 28.11 -8.71 -0.67
C TYR A 349 27.89 -9.80 -1.72
N ALA A 350 26.65 -10.10 -2.07
CA ALA A 350 26.23 -11.17 -2.97
C ALA A 350 25.33 -10.68 -4.13
N GLY A 351 25.28 -9.38 -4.38
CA GLY A 351 24.51 -8.80 -5.48
C GLY A 351 23.30 -7.97 -5.04
N THR A 352 22.50 -7.58 -6.01
CA THR A 352 21.21 -6.88 -5.83
C THR A 352 20.11 -7.67 -6.53
N ALA A 353 18.87 -7.31 -6.23
CA ALA A 353 17.73 -7.69 -7.06
C ALA A 353 17.89 -7.13 -8.50
N ASP A 354 17.23 -7.75 -9.46
CA ASP A 354 17.25 -7.33 -10.86
C ASP A 354 16.17 -6.27 -11.18
N GLU A 355 15.17 -6.13 -10.32
CA GLU A 355 14.13 -5.12 -10.41
C GLU A 355 14.17 -4.13 -9.24
N LEU A 356 13.75 -2.89 -9.50
CA LEU A 356 13.50 -1.90 -8.45
C LEU A 356 12.15 -2.19 -7.78
N TYR A 357 12.10 -2.07 -6.46
CA TYR A 357 10.85 -1.95 -5.75
C TYR A 357 10.25 -0.56 -6.02
N VAL A 358 9.35 -0.48 -6.98
CA VAL A 358 8.54 0.68 -7.30
C VAL A 358 7.24 0.61 -6.50
N ARG A 359 6.92 1.67 -5.76
CA ARG A 359 5.72 1.73 -4.90
C ARG A 359 4.55 2.39 -5.58
N GLU A 360 4.82 3.35 -6.47
CA GLU A 360 3.80 4.21 -7.05
C GLU A 360 4.17 4.58 -8.49
N SER A 361 3.18 4.52 -9.38
CA SER A 361 3.30 4.94 -10.78
C SER A 361 2.00 5.51 -11.29
N ARG A 362 1.21 4.78 -12.10
CA ARG A 362 -0.13 5.16 -12.51
C ARG A 362 -1.17 4.71 -11.48
N HIS A 363 -2.24 5.49 -11.37
CA HIS A 363 -3.50 5.16 -10.71
C HIS A 363 -4.60 5.35 -11.75
N ILE A 364 -5.29 4.30 -12.16
CA ILE A 364 -6.36 4.43 -13.15
C ILE A 364 -7.56 5.20 -12.56
N TYR A 365 -8.40 5.76 -13.43
CA TYR A 365 -9.73 6.20 -13.06
C TYR A 365 -10.74 5.08 -13.35
N GLY A 366 -11.33 4.52 -12.29
CA GLY A 366 -12.36 3.48 -12.34
C GLY A 366 -13.76 4.02 -12.07
N GLU A 367 -14.75 3.12 -12.08
CA GLU A 367 -16.15 3.43 -11.74
C GLU A 367 -16.32 3.89 -10.29
N TYR A 368 -15.37 3.58 -9.45
CA TYR A 368 -15.19 4.12 -8.11
C TYR A 368 -13.71 4.40 -7.88
N ARG A 369 -13.42 5.46 -7.14
CA ARG A 369 -12.07 5.76 -6.72
C ARG A 369 -12.02 5.70 -5.20
N LEU A 370 -11.22 4.77 -4.66
CA LEU A 370 -11.04 4.64 -3.21
C LEU A 370 -10.43 5.92 -2.66
N THR A 371 -11.11 6.55 -1.70
CA THR A 371 -10.74 7.84 -1.12
C THR A 371 -10.14 7.67 0.28
N LEU A 372 -9.54 8.74 0.81
CA LEU A 372 -9.10 8.74 2.21
C LEU A 372 -10.28 8.59 3.17
N ALA A 373 -11.46 9.14 2.85
CA ALA A 373 -12.65 9.00 3.68
C ALA A 373 -13.04 7.52 3.88
N ASP A 374 -12.98 6.71 2.82
CA ASP A 374 -13.28 5.27 2.92
C ASP A 374 -12.40 4.58 3.96
N VAL A 375 -11.10 4.93 3.97
CA VAL A 375 -10.13 4.32 4.89
C VAL A 375 -10.23 4.90 6.30
N MET A 376 -10.39 6.22 6.46
CA MET A 376 -10.55 6.88 7.76
C MET A 376 -11.80 6.43 8.51
N GLU A 377 -12.90 6.23 7.78
CA GLU A 377 -14.18 5.83 8.33
C GLU A 377 -14.36 4.32 8.39
N ASN A 378 -13.35 3.56 7.96
CA ASN A 378 -13.43 2.09 7.88
C ASN A 378 -14.71 1.64 7.14
N ARG A 379 -15.01 2.27 5.99
CA ARG A 379 -16.25 2.04 5.25
C ARG A 379 -16.31 0.61 4.71
N ASP A 380 -17.48 0.00 4.85
CA ASP A 380 -17.83 -1.23 4.15
C ASP A 380 -18.67 -0.87 2.91
N HIS A 381 -18.22 -1.29 1.74
CA HIS A 381 -18.93 -1.08 0.49
C HIS A 381 -19.80 -2.29 0.17
N TRP A 382 -21.01 -2.06 -0.38
CA TRP A 382 -21.93 -3.12 -0.76
C TRP A 382 -21.33 -4.11 -1.78
N ASP A 383 -20.36 -3.64 -2.58
CA ASP A 383 -19.61 -4.41 -3.56
C ASP A 383 -18.15 -4.68 -3.12
N ALA A 384 -17.85 -4.64 -1.82
CA ALA A 384 -16.52 -4.93 -1.31
C ALA A 384 -16.07 -6.35 -1.67
N ILE A 385 -14.87 -6.45 -2.29
CA ILE A 385 -14.27 -7.72 -2.76
C ILE A 385 -13.04 -8.12 -1.95
N GLY A 386 -12.62 -7.29 -1.05
CA GLY A 386 -11.52 -7.49 -0.13
C GLY A 386 -11.49 -6.39 0.92
N TYR A 387 -10.71 -6.61 1.99
CA TYR A 387 -10.59 -5.68 3.10
C TYR A 387 -9.14 -5.36 3.40
N GLY A 388 -8.84 -4.07 3.62
CA GLY A 388 -7.56 -3.57 4.08
C GLY A 388 -7.56 -3.22 5.56
N SER A 389 -6.41 -3.39 6.23
CA SER A 389 -6.17 -2.97 7.61
C SER A 389 -4.72 -2.50 7.83
N TYR A 390 -3.93 -2.41 6.76
CA TYR A 390 -2.55 -1.95 6.83
C TYR A 390 -2.50 -0.42 6.98
N ASP A 391 -1.49 0.07 7.68
CA ASP A 391 -1.26 1.51 7.85
C ASP A 391 -1.17 2.22 6.49
N ILE A 392 -1.71 3.44 6.39
CA ILE A 392 -1.44 4.29 5.22
C ILE A 392 0.02 4.78 5.30
N ASP A 393 0.94 3.99 4.70
CA ASP A 393 2.36 4.26 4.66
C ASP A 393 2.74 5.05 3.40
N ILE A 394 2.96 6.34 3.58
CA ILE A 394 3.44 7.25 2.53
C ILE A 394 4.96 7.36 2.64
N GLN A 395 5.67 6.79 1.68
CA GLN A 395 7.11 6.82 1.64
C GLN A 395 7.66 8.19 1.20
N SER A 396 8.95 8.42 1.49
CA SER A 396 9.69 9.64 1.07
C SER A 396 9.52 9.91 -0.42
N THR A 397 9.38 11.18 -0.78
CA THR A 397 9.31 11.63 -2.19
C THR A 397 10.58 12.36 -2.63
N SER A 398 11.42 12.78 -1.67
CA SER A 398 12.73 13.38 -1.89
C SER A 398 13.65 13.10 -0.70
N VAL A 399 14.94 13.33 -0.88
CA VAL A 399 15.95 13.16 0.19
C VAL A 399 15.62 13.99 1.44
N GLY A 400 15.04 15.17 1.27
CA GLY A 400 14.67 16.09 2.35
C GLY A 400 13.26 15.89 2.92
N ASN A 401 12.42 15.10 2.25
CA ASN A 401 11.04 14.86 2.69
C ASN A 401 10.91 13.41 3.22
N PRO A 402 10.84 13.21 4.53
CA PRO A 402 10.66 11.88 5.10
C PRO A 402 9.26 11.34 4.76
N GLY A 403 9.14 10.02 4.74
CA GLY A 403 7.83 9.37 4.71
C GLY A 403 7.02 9.63 5.97
N THR A 404 5.72 9.38 5.92
CA THR A 404 4.82 9.52 7.07
C THR A 404 3.78 8.42 7.08
N ILE A 405 3.35 8.03 8.27
CA ILE A 405 2.14 7.23 8.45
C ILE A 405 0.97 8.20 8.58
N MET A 406 0.02 8.12 7.65
CA MET A 406 -1.14 9.02 7.64
C MET A 406 -2.14 8.62 8.71
N LEU A 407 -2.46 7.32 8.78
CA LEU A 407 -3.31 6.71 9.80
C LEU A 407 -3.19 5.18 9.77
N SER A 408 -3.69 4.54 10.82
CA SER A 408 -3.84 3.09 10.93
C SER A 408 -5.33 2.74 10.93
N PRO A 409 -5.88 2.21 9.82
CA PRO A 409 -7.27 1.80 9.75
C PRO A 409 -7.50 0.49 10.51
N ILE A 410 -8.76 0.21 10.85
CA ILE A 410 -9.14 -1.05 11.50
C ILE A 410 -9.52 -2.10 10.44
N GLN A 411 -10.48 -1.77 9.59
CA GLN A 411 -10.92 -2.59 8.46
C GLN A 411 -11.73 -1.73 7.50
N TYR A 412 -11.27 -1.57 6.28
CA TYR A 412 -12.02 -0.88 5.21
C TYR A 412 -12.21 -1.79 4.00
N GLY A 413 -13.33 -1.65 3.30
CA GLY A 413 -13.66 -2.43 2.11
C GLY A 413 -13.08 -1.82 0.84
N VAL A 414 -12.57 -2.66 -0.07
CA VAL A 414 -12.22 -2.27 -1.44
C VAL A 414 -13.37 -2.66 -2.36
N PRO A 415 -14.06 -1.69 -2.99
CA PRO A 415 -15.20 -2.00 -3.85
C PRO A 415 -14.76 -2.58 -5.19
N PHE A 416 -15.53 -3.52 -5.75
CA PHE A 416 -15.29 -4.08 -7.09
C PHE A 416 -15.17 -3.01 -8.17
N ARG A 417 -15.97 -1.95 -8.06
CA ARG A 417 -15.95 -0.79 -8.96
C ARG A 417 -14.57 -0.12 -9.07
N SER A 418 -13.68 -0.26 -8.08
CA SER A 418 -12.31 0.27 -8.15
C SER A 418 -11.42 -0.50 -9.13
N LEU A 419 -11.80 -1.72 -9.50
CA LEU A 419 -11.08 -2.52 -10.48
C LEU A 419 -11.58 -2.31 -11.91
N VAL A 420 -12.76 -1.68 -12.10
CA VAL A 420 -13.42 -1.48 -13.39
C VAL A 420 -13.03 -0.12 -13.96
N PRO A 421 -12.18 -0.05 -15.00
CA PRO A 421 -11.71 1.22 -15.54
C PRO A 421 -12.79 1.98 -16.31
N LEU A 422 -12.69 3.32 -16.30
CA LEU A 422 -13.51 4.17 -17.15
C LEU A 422 -13.12 3.98 -18.63
N LYS A 423 -14.08 4.14 -19.52
CA LYS A 423 -13.94 4.21 -20.99
C LYS A 423 -13.53 2.92 -21.69
N VAL A 424 -13.17 1.85 -20.99
CA VAL A 424 -12.77 0.58 -21.63
C VAL A 424 -13.55 -0.56 -21.00
N ASP A 425 -14.35 -1.26 -21.83
CA ASP A 425 -15.09 -2.45 -21.43
C ASP A 425 -14.26 -3.73 -21.70
N GLY A 426 -14.50 -4.77 -20.89
CA GLY A 426 -13.77 -6.02 -20.98
C GLY A 426 -12.38 -5.98 -20.33
N LEU A 427 -12.09 -4.95 -19.55
CA LEU A 427 -10.83 -4.78 -18.83
C LEU A 427 -11.09 -4.66 -17.33
N LEU A 428 -10.25 -5.31 -16.51
CA LEU A 428 -10.10 -5.08 -15.07
C LEU A 428 -8.64 -4.73 -14.78
N VAL A 429 -8.41 -3.90 -13.76
CA VAL A 429 -7.05 -3.54 -13.30
C VAL A 429 -6.94 -3.89 -11.82
N VAL A 430 -5.90 -4.65 -11.45
CA VAL A 430 -5.68 -5.12 -10.08
C VAL A 430 -4.32 -4.67 -9.53
N GLY A 431 -4.19 -4.70 -8.21
CA GLY A 431 -2.98 -4.35 -7.50
C GLY A 431 -2.78 -2.83 -7.38
N ARG A 432 -1.55 -2.40 -7.21
CA ARG A 432 -1.20 -1.02 -6.85
C ARG A 432 -1.65 0.06 -7.84
N ALA A 433 -1.99 -0.31 -9.08
CA ALA A 433 -2.43 0.61 -10.12
C ALA A 433 -3.95 0.71 -10.25
N ALA A 434 -4.73 -0.01 -9.43
CA ALA A 434 -6.18 0.10 -9.37
C ALA A 434 -6.64 1.53 -9.03
N SER A 435 -7.95 1.77 -9.05
CA SER A 435 -8.52 3.12 -8.90
C SER A 435 -8.51 3.58 -7.45
N PHE A 436 -7.36 4.05 -6.99
CA PHE A 436 -7.13 4.57 -5.64
C PHE A 436 -6.56 5.98 -5.70
N ASP A 437 -6.96 6.84 -4.77
CA ASP A 437 -6.23 8.09 -4.52
C ASP A 437 -4.86 7.81 -3.91
N THR A 438 -3.88 8.71 -4.09
CA THR A 438 -2.50 8.48 -3.66
C THR A 438 -2.36 8.26 -2.14
N ILE A 439 -3.26 8.83 -1.33
CA ILE A 439 -3.20 8.67 0.13
C ILE A 439 -3.69 7.25 0.53
N PRO A 440 -4.94 6.83 0.24
CA PRO A 440 -5.40 5.48 0.57
C PRO A 440 -4.58 4.39 -0.10
N HIS A 441 -4.00 4.65 -1.28
CA HIS A 441 -3.05 3.77 -1.95
C HIS A 441 -1.89 3.35 -1.03
N GLY A 442 -1.45 4.20 -0.09
CA GLY A 442 -0.42 3.85 0.89
C GLY A 442 -0.73 2.59 1.70
N SER A 443 -2.02 2.29 1.91
CA SER A 443 -2.52 1.05 2.53
C SER A 443 -2.95 0.02 1.49
N ALA A 444 -3.68 0.43 0.46
CA ALA A 444 -4.32 -0.49 -0.49
C ALA A 444 -3.33 -1.21 -1.43
N ARG A 445 -2.09 -0.74 -1.56
CA ARG A 445 -1.05 -1.34 -2.42
C ARG A 445 -0.34 -2.56 -1.84
N VAL A 446 -0.69 -3.01 -0.62
CA VAL A 446 -0.02 -4.17 -0.02
C VAL A 446 -0.42 -5.46 -0.73
N VAL A 447 0.57 -6.34 -0.94
CA VAL A 447 0.41 -7.53 -1.78
C VAL A 447 -0.76 -8.43 -1.37
N PRO A 448 -1.02 -8.72 -0.08
CA PRO A 448 -2.15 -9.57 0.30
C PRO A 448 -3.52 -9.02 -0.12
N LEU A 449 -3.68 -7.69 -0.14
CA LEU A 449 -4.91 -7.06 -0.63
C LEU A 449 -5.00 -7.12 -2.15
N GLY A 450 -3.88 -6.85 -2.85
CA GLY A 450 -3.81 -7.00 -4.30
C GLY A 450 -4.08 -8.45 -4.75
N MET A 451 -3.65 -9.47 -3.98
CA MET A 451 -3.99 -10.86 -4.25
C MET A 451 -5.50 -11.13 -4.12
N ALA A 452 -6.17 -10.51 -3.14
CA ALA A 452 -7.63 -10.57 -3.01
C ALA A 452 -8.35 -9.90 -4.20
N GLU A 453 -7.84 -8.75 -4.67
CA GLU A 453 -8.32 -8.08 -5.88
C GLU A 453 -8.18 -8.97 -7.12
N GLY A 454 -7.01 -9.62 -7.27
CA GLY A 454 -6.77 -10.60 -8.35
C GLY A 454 -7.75 -11.76 -8.29
N GLU A 455 -7.94 -12.36 -7.11
CA GLU A 455 -8.90 -13.46 -6.92
C GLU A 455 -10.32 -13.02 -7.30
N ALA A 456 -10.74 -11.82 -6.90
CA ALA A 456 -12.03 -11.25 -7.24
C ALA A 456 -12.17 -10.99 -8.74
N ALA A 457 -11.15 -10.44 -9.38
CA ALA A 457 -11.14 -10.19 -10.83
C ALA A 457 -11.29 -11.49 -11.63
N GLY A 458 -10.58 -12.56 -11.22
CA GLY A 458 -10.71 -13.88 -11.84
C GLY A 458 -12.12 -14.49 -11.71
N ALA A 459 -12.75 -14.36 -10.55
CA ALA A 459 -14.13 -14.79 -10.33
C ALA A 459 -15.13 -13.94 -11.14
N ALA A 460 -14.92 -12.63 -11.24
CA ALA A 460 -15.76 -11.72 -12.01
C ALA A 460 -15.78 -12.06 -13.51
N VAL A 461 -14.68 -12.57 -14.08
CA VAL A 461 -14.66 -13.07 -15.47
C VAL A 461 -15.70 -14.18 -15.68
N LYS A 462 -15.81 -15.11 -14.73
CA LYS A 462 -16.83 -16.18 -14.79
C LYS A 462 -18.24 -15.62 -14.73
N LEU A 463 -18.45 -14.65 -13.85
CA LEU A 463 -19.76 -14.03 -13.67
C LEU A 463 -20.19 -13.27 -14.95
N ALA A 464 -19.29 -12.45 -15.50
CA ALA A 464 -19.50 -11.77 -16.78
C ALA A 464 -19.83 -12.76 -17.93
N TYR A 465 -19.11 -13.89 -17.98
CA TYR A 465 -19.36 -14.93 -18.99
C TYR A 465 -20.72 -15.59 -18.84
N ILE A 466 -21.17 -15.90 -17.64
CA ILE A 466 -22.46 -16.55 -17.38
C ILE A 466 -23.63 -15.62 -17.74
N HIS A 467 -23.58 -14.37 -17.27
CA HIS A 467 -24.65 -13.40 -17.46
C HIS A 467 -24.59 -12.69 -18.81
N LYS A 468 -23.48 -12.80 -19.54
CA LYS A 468 -23.18 -12.05 -20.78
C LYS A 468 -23.25 -10.53 -20.57
N GLU A 469 -22.81 -10.09 -19.40
CA GLU A 469 -22.72 -8.71 -18.95
C GLU A 469 -21.26 -8.23 -19.00
N SER A 470 -21.06 -6.95 -19.24
CA SER A 470 -19.75 -6.30 -19.07
C SER A 470 -19.38 -6.19 -17.58
N PHE A 471 -18.10 -5.99 -17.27
CA PHE A 471 -17.68 -5.73 -15.87
C PHE A 471 -18.34 -4.46 -15.29
N ARG A 472 -18.60 -3.47 -16.15
CA ARG A 472 -19.30 -2.25 -15.79
C ARG A 472 -20.74 -2.52 -15.38
N GLU A 473 -21.47 -3.33 -16.15
CA GLU A 473 -22.83 -3.73 -15.79
C GLU A 473 -22.85 -4.54 -14.48
N LEU A 474 -21.90 -5.46 -14.29
CA LEU A 474 -21.75 -6.18 -13.01
C LEU A 474 -21.50 -5.21 -11.84
N SER A 475 -20.68 -4.18 -12.05
CA SER A 475 -20.26 -3.26 -11.00
C SER A 475 -21.37 -2.31 -10.52
N THR A 476 -22.46 -2.19 -11.24
CA THR A 476 -23.62 -1.36 -10.88
C THR A 476 -24.77 -2.14 -10.23
N SER A 477 -24.64 -3.47 -10.10
CA SER A 477 -25.68 -4.36 -9.61
C SER A 477 -25.35 -4.95 -8.23
N GLU A 478 -26.13 -4.59 -7.21
CA GLU A 478 -26.01 -5.20 -5.87
C GLU A 478 -26.22 -6.73 -5.91
N GLU A 479 -27.12 -7.24 -6.80
CA GLU A 479 -27.34 -8.66 -6.98
C GLU A 479 -26.06 -9.34 -7.49
N ARG A 480 -25.38 -8.76 -8.50
CA ARG A 480 -24.13 -9.29 -9.05
C ARG A 480 -22.98 -9.20 -8.07
N ALA A 481 -22.89 -8.11 -7.30
CA ALA A 481 -21.91 -7.99 -6.23
C ALA A 481 -22.12 -9.08 -5.16
N SER A 482 -23.35 -9.32 -4.74
CA SER A 482 -23.66 -10.40 -3.79
C SER A 482 -23.31 -11.78 -4.35
N GLU A 483 -23.57 -12.02 -5.63
CA GLU A 483 -23.21 -13.27 -6.30
C GLU A 483 -21.68 -13.45 -6.39
N LEU A 484 -20.94 -12.38 -6.75
CA LEU A 484 -19.49 -12.39 -6.76
C LEU A 484 -18.91 -12.68 -5.37
N ARG A 485 -19.37 -11.98 -4.33
CA ARG A 485 -18.94 -12.20 -2.94
C ARG A 485 -19.15 -13.65 -2.51
N LYS A 486 -20.30 -14.21 -2.82
CA LYS A 486 -20.61 -15.62 -2.52
C LYS A 486 -19.69 -16.59 -3.27
N MET A 487 -19.32 -16.28 -4.53
CA MET A 487 -18.34 -17.09 -5.27
C MET A 487 -16.99 -17.06 -4.58
N LEU A 488 -16.53 -15.90 -4.14
CA LEU A 488 -15.28 -15.70 -3.43
C LEU A 488 -15.24 -16.43 -2.09
N GLU A 489 -16.32 -16.34 -1.31
CA GLU A 489 -16.47 -17.09 -0.06
C GLU A 489 -16.43 -18.61 -0.29
N ASN A 490 -17.06 -19.11 -1.36
CA ASN A 490 -17.00 -20.53 -1.74
C ASN A 490 -15.59 -20.98 -2.17
N GLN A 491 -14.72 -20.07 -2.59
CA GLN A 491 -13.31 -20.32 -2.90
C GLN A 491 -12.40 -20.23 -1.67
N GLY A 492 -12.93 -19.86 -0.51
CA GLY A 492 -12.22 -19.77 0.75
C GLY A 492 -11.82 -18.36 1.16
N MET A 493 -12.25 -17.31 0.44
CA MET A 493 -12.08 -15.94 0.92
C MET A 493 -12.94 -15.69 2.15
N ASP A 494 -12.40 -14.92 3.09
CA ASP A 494 -13.10 -14.44 4.28
C ASP A 494 -13.48 -12.97 4.06
N LEU A 495 -14.72 -12.74 3.60
CA LEU A 495 -15.27 -11.41 3.38
C LEU A 495 -16.13 -10.93 4.56
N LYS A 496 -15.78 -11.38 5.76
CA LYS A 496 -16.48 -10.99 6.99
C LYS A 496 -16.18 -9.54 7.35
N VAL A 497 -17.25 -8.80 7.61
CA VAL A 497 -17.16 -7.48 8.27
C VAL A 497 -17.12 -7.68 9.77
N HIS A 498 -16.02 -7.30 10.38
CA HIS A 498 -15.86 -7.40 11.84
C HIS A 498 -16.52 -6.23 12.54
N ARG A 499 -16.91 -6.44 13.80
CA ARG A 499 -17.43 -5.37 14.66
C ARG A 499 -16.27 -4.78 15.47
N PHE A 500 -16.15 -3.47 15.43
CA PHE A 500 -15.17 -2.70 16.19
C PHE A 500 -15.77 -1.35 16.58
N GLU A 501 -15.18 -0.71 17.58
CA GLU A 501 -15.49 0.66 17.92
C GLU A 501 -14.86 1.60 16.88
N GLN A 502 -15.63 2.59 16.44
CA GLN A 502 -15.12 3.59 15.51
C GLN A 502 -14.04 4.45 16.19
N PRO A 503 -13.05 4.95 15.47
CA PRO A 503 -12.01 5.79 16.05
C PRO A 503 -12.55 7.08 16.67
N ASP A 504 -12.04 7.47 17.83
CA ASP A 504 -12.49 8.64 18.63
C ASP A 504 -12.46 9.95 17.83
N TYR A 505 -11.54 10.09 16.88
CA TYR A 505 -11.45 11.31 16.05
C TYR A 505 -12.70 11.56 15.20
N MET A 506 -13.49 10.53 14.90
CA MET A 506 -14.74 10.66 14.12
C MET A 506 -15.86 11.35 14.93
N GLU A 507 -15.80 11.28 16.27
CA GLU A 507 -16.77 11.95 17.15
C GLU A 507 -16.39 13.41 17.43
N HIS A 508 -15.21 13.86 17.00
CA HIS A 508 -14.75 15.22 17.25
C HIS A 508 -15.56 16.24 16.46
N LYS A 509 -15.91 17.37 17.09
CA LYS A 509 -16.71 18.45 16.48
C LYS A 509 -16.15 18.96 15.14
N ASP A 510 -14.83 18.89 14.96
CA ASP A 510 -14.12 19.37 13.79
C ASP A 510 -13.70 18.22 12.83
N TYR A 511 -14.34 17.05 12.94
CA TYR A 511 -14.00 15.87 12.12
C TYR A 511 -14.06 16.17 10.61
N LYS A 512 -15.08 16.91 10.14
CA LYS A 512 -15.17 17.25 8.73
C LYS A 512 -14.00 18.11 8.23
N GLY A 513 -13.52 19.02 9.06
CA GLY A 513 -12.31 19.79 8.80
C GLY A 513 -11.05 18.90 8.80
N LEU A 514 -10.97 17.94 9.73
CA LEU A 514 -9.90 16.96 9.77
C LEU A 514 -9.85 16.13 8.48
N LEU A 515 -11.00 15.60 8.04
CA LEU A 515 -11.09 14.80 6.82
C LEU A 515 -10.59 15.60 5.60
N ALA A 516 -11.08 16.84 5.43
CA ALA A 516 -10.62 17.71 4.36
C ALA A 516 -9.11 18.00 4.43
N ALA A 517 -8.59 18.35 5.61
CA ALA A 517 -7.16 18.62 5.79
C ALA A 517 -6.29 17.39 5.53
N ALA A 518 -6.71 16.21 5.99
CA ALA A 518 -6.01 14.96 5.75
C ALA A 518 -6.03 14.55 4.27
N SER A 519 -7.17 14.69 3.58
CA SER A 519 -7.32 14.45 2.13
C SER A 519 -6.43 15.38 1.29
N MET A 520 -6.16 16.58 1.78
CA MET A 520 -5.20 17.51 1.18
C MET A 520 -3.75 17.30 1.65
N TYR A 521 -3.47 16.23 2.42
CA TYR A 521 -2.14 15.92 2.96
C TYR A 521 -1.58 17.03 3.86
N MET A 522 -2.43 17.67 4.67
CA MET A 522 -2.04 18.76 5.57
C MET A 522 -1.70 18.30 6.98
N THR A 523 -2.17 17.13 7.38
CA THR A 523 -2.01 16.55 8.72
C THR A 523 -1.91 15.04 8.65
N SER A 524 -1.49 14.38 9.73
CA SER A 524 -1.40 12.92 9.84
C SER A 524 -1.68 12.45 11.27
N GLY A 525 -2.27 11.25 11.41
CA GLY A 525 -2.61 10.63 12.70
C GLY A 525 -1.52 9.77 13.30
N ASN A 526 -0.45 9.47 12.54
CA ASN A 526 0.57 8.49 12.93
C ASN A 526 0.00 7.08 13.16
N TYR A 527 0.79 6.18 13.76
CA TYR A 527 0.38 4.79 14.04
C TYR A 527 -0.76 4.63 15.04
N ASN A 528 -0.98 5.63 15.91
CA ASN A 528 -1.99 5.56 16.98
C ASN A 528 -3.24 6.39 16.64
N ASN A 529 -3.29 7.05 15.50
CA ASN A 529 -4.33 8.00 15.13
C ASN A 529 -4.51 9.16 16.11
N ASP A 530 -3.46 9.56 16.83
CA ASP A 530 -3.42 10.63 17.83
C ASP A 530 -2.65 11.89 17.40
N GLY A 531 -1.97 11.83 16.23
CA GLY A 531 -1.17 12.93 15.71
C GLY A 531 -1.96 14.11 15.12
N TRP A 532 -3.29 14.03 15.07
CA TRP A 532 -4.16 15.09 14.54
C TRP A 532 -4.10 16.37 15.36
N GLU A 533 -3.93 16.27 16.68
CA GLU A 533 -3.82 17.38 17.63
C GLU A 533 -4.90 18.46 17.42
N LEU A 534 -6.17 18.06 17.23
CA LEU A 534 -7.25 18.96 16.82
C LEU A 534 -7.48 20.13 17.79
N ASP A 535 -7.33 19.90 19.11
CA ASP A 535 -7.49 20.91 20.17
C ASP A 535 -6.26 21.79 20.41
N LYS A 536 -5.12 21.48 19.73
CA LYS A 536 -3.89 22.27 19.88
C LYS A 536 -3.97 23.59 19.09
N GLY A 537 -3.49 24.68 19.71
CA GLY A 537 -3.46 25.98 19.07
C GLY A 537 -2.69 26.01 17.75
N MET A 538 -3.27 26.69 16.77
CA MET A 538 -2.65 26.97 15.47
C MET A 538 -1.86 28.29 15.56
N ASN A 539 -0.80 28.42 14.76
CA ASN A 539 -0.09 29.70 14.57
C ASN A 539 -0.14 30.12 13.10
N PRO A 540 0.12 31.43 12.80
CA PRO A 540 0.01 31.96 11.44
C PRO A 540 0.95 31.28 10.42
N GLU A 541 2.18 30.90 10.80
CA GLU A 541 3.11 30.24 9.90
C GLU A 541 2.68 28.83 9.52
N ARG A 542 2.21 28.03 10.50
CA ARG A 542 1.62 26.71 10.24
C ARG A 542 0.39 26.82 9.38
N PHE A 543 -0.46 27.80 9.63
CA PHE A 543 -1.66 28.02 8.80
C PHE A 543 -1.29 28.40 7.36
N LEU A 544 -0.30 29.29 7.16
CA LEU A 544 0.23 29.58 5.83
C LEU A 544 0.71 28.32 5.09
N SER A 545 1.41 27.43 5.78
CA SER A 545 1.83 26.15 5.20
C SER A 545 0.64 25.31 4.71
N LYS A 546 -0.50 25.31 5.43
CA LYS A 546 -1.73 24.62 5.00
C LYS A 546 -2.35 25.30 3.78
N LEU A 547 -2.40 26.63 3.75
CA LEU A 547 -2.89 27.35 2.59
C LEU A 547 -2.05 27.13 1.34
N LYS A 548 -0.72 27.08 1.46
CA LYS A 548 0.16 26.71 0.34
C LYS A 548 -0.13 25.31 -0.19
N ARG A 549 -0.48 24.37 0.69
CA ARG A 549 -0.89 23.03 0.28
C ARG A 549 -2.22 23.03 -0.45
N MET A 550 -3.20 23.80 0.04
CA MET A 550 -4.49 24.02 -0.63
C MET A 550 -4.28 24.63 -2.04
N GLN A 551 -3.45 25.67 -2.15
CA GLN A 551 -3.13 26.31 -3.44
C GLN A 551 -2.44 25.34 -4.41
N ALA A 552 -1.56 24.48 -3.94
CA ALA A 552 -0.90 23.48 -4.78
C ALA A 552 -1.90 22.43 -5.32
N MET A 553 -2.93 22.09 -4.56
CA MET A 553 -3.98 21.16 -4.98
C MET A 553 -4.99 21.80 -5.94
N PHE A 554 -5.31 23.07 -5.75
CA PHE A 554 -6.31 23.80 -6.52
C PHE A 554 -5.73 25.11 -7.11
N PRO A 555 -4.71 25.06 -7.99
CA PRO A 555 -3.96 26.24 -8.44
C PRO A 555 -4.81 27.23 -9.27
N GLU A 556 -5.88 26.76 -9.90
CA GLU A 556 -6.76 27.61 -10.70
C GLU A 556 -7.75 28.41 -9.82
N ALA A 557 -8.12 27.85 -8.67
CA ALA A 557 -9.06 28.51 -7.75
C ALA A 557 -8.34 29.46 -6.78
N TYR A 558 -7.14 29.14 -6.34
CA TYR A 558 -6.39 29.89 -5.31
C TYR A 558 -5.13 30.51 -5.91
N THR A 559 -5.30 31.63 -6.62
CA THR A 559 -4.25 32.29 -7.42
C THR A 559 -3.49 33.37 -6.66
N GLY A 560 -3.88 33.69 -5.44
CA GLY A 560 -3.32 34.79 -4.65
C GLY A 560 -2.08 34.40 -3.85
N SER A 561 -1.65 35.24 -2.92
CA SER A 561 -0.45 35.05 -2.11
C SER A 561 -0.73 35.33 -0.63
N ALA A 562 -1.01 34.27 0.13
CA ALA A 562 -1.17 34.36 1.57
C ALA A 562 0.12 34.73 2.33
N ASP A 563 1.31 34.63 1.71
CA ASP A 563 2.59 35.07 2.28
C ASP A 563 2.60 36.54 2.68
N GLN A 564 1.84 37.38 1.96
CA GLN A 564 1.73 38.81 2.22
C GLN A 564 1.23 39.10 3.63
N ALA A 565 0.34 38.27 4.19
CA ALA A 565 -0.15 38.42 5.55
C ALA A 565 0.93 38.32 6.62
N LEU A 566 2.05 37.64 6.33
CA LEU A 566 3.17 37.44 7.26
C LEU A 566 4.35 38.38 7.00
N ALA A 567 4.36 39.15 5.91
CA ALA A 567 5.50 39.95 5.47
C ALA A 567 6.05 40.93 6.55
N ASN A 568 5.17 41.43 7.41
CA ASN A 568 5.50 42.35 8.49
C ASN A 568 5.21 41.78 9.88
N MET A 569 5.01 40.47 10.01
CA MET A 569 4.64 39.82 11.28
C MET A 569 5.89 39.27 11.98
N GLU A 570 6.31 39.92 13.05
CA GLU A 570 7.34 39.37 13.93
C GLU A 570 6.75 38.20 14.76
N ASN A 571 7.53 37.12 14.91
CA ASN A 571 7.18 35.96 15.73
C ASN A 571 5.94 35.17 15.29
N ALA A 572 5.62 35.10 13.99
CA ALA A 572 4.49 34.32 13.41
C ALA A 572 4.45 32.84 13.88
N VAL A 573 5.58 32.27 14.28
CA VAL A 573 5.73 30.89 14.78
C VAL A 573 5.15 30.72 16.20
N THR A 574 5.16 31.78 17.01
CA THR A 574 4.80 31.70 18.45
C THR A 574 3.47 32.40 18.78
N LEU A 575 2.99 33.26 17.89
CA LEU A 575 1.72 33.94 18.07
C LEU A 575 0.54 32.97 17.83
N PRO A 576 -0.56 33.08 18.59
CA PRO A 576 -1.78 32.36 18.27
C PRO A 576 -2.38 32.89 16.97
N LEU A 577 -3.00 32.01 16.18
CA LEU A 577 -3.78 32.40 15.00
C LEU A 577 -5.14 32.92 15.47
N THR A 578 -5.49 34.16 15.07
CA THR A 578 -6.86 34.69 15.33
C THR A 578 -7.78 34.41 14.15
N LEU A 579 -9.10 34.45 14.38
CA LEU A 579 -10.10 34.27 13.32
C LEU A 579 -9.97 35.33 12.21
N ASP A 580 -9.73 36.59 12.59
CA ASP A 580 -9.57 37.68 11.61
C ASP A 580 -8.33 37.50 10.75
N GLN A 581 -7.22 37.05 11.36
CA GLN A 581 -5.99 36.71 10.63
C GLN A 581 -6.22 35.52 9.69
N ALA A 582 -6.89 34.45 10.14
CA ALA A 582 -7.19 33.30 9.30
C ALA A 582 -8.08 33.69 8.11
N ALA A 583 -9.13 34.50 8.34
CA ALA A 583 -9.99 35.01 7.28
C ALA A 583 -9.23 35.87 6.27
N TYR A 584 -8.35 36.76 6.75
CA TYR A 584 -7.51 37.61 5.89
C TYR A 584 -6.55 36.76 5.03
N MET A 585 -5.88 35.78 5.62
CA MET A 585 -4.97 34.88 4.90
C MET A 585 -5.72 34.06 3.84
N LEU A 586 -6.96 33.61 4.13
CA LEU A 586 -7.82 32.91 3.17
C LEU A 586 -8.22 33.85 1.99
N CYS A 587 -8.65 35.08 2.26
CA CYS A 587 -8.93 36.03 1.19
C CYS A 587 -7.72 36.27 0.28
N LEU A 588 -6.54 36.46 0.85
CA LEU A 588 -5.31 36.62 0.07
C LEU A 588 -4.99 35.38 -0.74
N ALA A 589 -5.17 34.17 -0.19
CA ALA A 589 -4.97 32.92 -0.93
C ALA A 589 -5.93 32.79 -2.13
N MET A 590 -7.15 33.26 -1.98
CA MET A 590 -8.18 33.28 -3.05
C MET A 590 -7.91 34.32 -4.15
N GLY A 591 -6.95 35.21 -3.99
CA GLY A 591 -6.57 36.20 -4.99
C GLY A 591 -6.98 37.63 -4.67
N SER A 592 -7.57 37.91 -3.50
CA SER A 592 -7.81 39.29 -3.06
C SER A 592 -6.51 40.05 -2.85
N SER A 593 -6.44 41.32 -3.21
CA SER A 593 -5.29 42.14 -2.92
C SER A 593 -5.40 42.82 -1.55
N GLU A 594 -4.27 43.20 -0.95
CA GLU A 594 -4.23 43.94 0.32
C GLU A 594 -5.00 45.29 0.24
N THR A 595 -5.15 45.84 -0.97
CA THR A 595 -5.90 47.06 -1.21
C THR A 595 -7.39 46.85 -1.29
N GLU A 596 -7.85 45.61 -1.56
CA GLU A 596 -9.26 45.26 -1.70
C GLU A 596 -9.87 44.71 -0.42
N THR A 597 -9.03 44.06 0.44
CA THR A 597 -9.51 43.44 1.66
C THR A 597 -8.57 43.76 2.81
N SER A 598 -9.04 44.44 3.83
CA SER A 598 -8.29 44.63 5.08
C SER A 598 -8.51 43.48 6.05
N LEU A 599 -7.62 43.37 7.05
CA LEU A 599 -7.74 42.39 8.15
C LEU A 599 -9.12 42.41 8.81
N GLU A 600 -9.65 43.63 9.04
CA GLU A 600 -10.95 43.87 9.71
C GLU A 600 -12.17 43.53 8.84
N GLN A 601 -12.01 43.50 7.52
CA GLN A 601 -13.10 43.29 6.56
C GLN A 601 -13.15 41.86 6.03
N ALA A 602 -12.05 41.11 6.14
CA ALA A 602 -11.88 39.79 5.54
C ALA A 602 -12.95 38.79 6.01
N LEU A 603 -13.19 38.70 7.31
CA LEU A 603 -14.22 37.82 7.87
C LEU A 603 -15.63 38.15 7.35
N ALA A 604 -15.97 39.43 7.35
CA ALA A 604 -17.26 39.90 6.84
C ALA A 604 -17.43 39.62 5.33
N HIS A 605 -16.33 39.73 4.57
CA HIS A 605 -16.32 39.39 3.14
C HIS A 605 -16.63 37.88 2.95
N LEU A 606 -15.90 36.97 3.63
CA LEU A 606 -16.13 35.54 3.51
C LEU A 606 -17.52 35.10 3.94
N GLN A 607 -18.09 35.75 4.98
CA GLN A 607 -19.48 35.52 5.42
C GLN A 607 -20.50 36.00 4.40
N THR A 608 -20.31 37.21 3.84
CA THR A 608 -21.24 37.79 2.85
C THR A 608 -21.29 36.97 1.56
N GLN A 609 -20.16 36.38 1.18
CA GLN A 609 -20.05 35.47 0.03
C GLN A 609 -20.48 34.04 0.34
N ASN A 610 -20.82 33.71 1.59
CA ASN A 610 -21.13 32.37 2.08
C ASN A 610 -19.97 31.37 1.88
N PHE A 611 -18.72 31.82 1.93
CA PHE A 611 -17.54 30.94 1.83
C PHE A 611 -17.16 30.31 3.18
N ILE A 612 -17.75 30.75 4.28
CA ILE A 612 -17.64 30.14 5.62
C ILE A 612 -19.03 29.93 6.18
N SER A 613 -19.33 28.76 6.68
CA SER A 613 -20.63 28.39 7.26
C SER A 613 -20.83 29.01 8.64
N ALA A 614 -22.10 29.24 8.97
CA ALA A 614 -22.47 29.70 10.31
C ALA A 614 -22.09 28.65 11.39
N ASP A 615 -22.24 27.39 11.08
CA ASP A 615 -21.91 26.27 12.00
C ASP A 615 -20.42 26.26 12.36
N THR A 616 -19.54 26.44 11.38
CA THR A 616 -18.09 26.57 11.63
C THR A 616 -17.79 27.73 12.56
N LEU A 617 -18.40 28.89 12.34
CA LEU A 617 -18.16 30.08 13.17
C LEU A 617 -18.70 29.93 14.61
N VAL A 618 -19.82 29.22 14.79
CA VAL A 618 -20.39 28.90 16.10
C VAL A 618 -19.54 27.88 16.83
N GLY A 619 -18.92 26.96 16.10
CA GLY A 619 -18.03 25.94 16.66
C GLY A 619 -16.71 26.48 17.23
N ILE A 620 -16.27 27.67 16.80
CA ILE A 620 -15.03 28.31 17.27
C ILE A 620 -15.23 28.88 18.69
N ALA A 621 -14.59 28.28 19.67
CA ALA A 621 -14.71 28.66 21.07
C ALA A 621 -13.92 29.93 21.41
N ASP A 622 -12.69 30.07 20.90
CA ASP A 622 -11.81 31.24 21.12
C ASP A 622 -11.33 31.82 19.77
N LYS A 623 -11.92 32.95 19.41
CA LYS A 623 -11.60 33.68 18.18
C LYS A 623 -10.20 34.31 18.17
N ASN A 624 -9.56 34.42 19.34
CA ASN A 624 -8.21 34.96 19.45
C ASN A 624 -7.12 33.88 19.48
N ASN A 625 -7.51 32.60 19.55
CA ASN A 625 -6.56 31.47 19.58
C ASN A 625 -7.21 30.24 18.95
N LEU A 626 -7.25 30.20 17.63
CA LEU A 626 -7.83 29.07 16.91
C LEU A 626 -7.05 27.79 17.14
N THR A 627 -7.76 26.68 17.26
CA THR A 627 -7.18 25.33 17.29
C THR A 627 -6.84 24.84 15.88
N ASN A 628 -6.14 23.71 15.77
CA ASN A 628 -5.95 23.05 14.48
C ASN A 628 -7.29 22.66 13.85
N GLY A 629 -8.23 22.13 14.65
CA GLY A 629 -9.56 21.76 14.21
C GLY A 629 -10.34 22.95 13.66
N ASP A 630 -10.37 24.10 14.38
CA ASP A 630 -11.02 25.31 13.90
C ASP A 630 -10.42 25.77 12.56
N ALA A 631 -9.09 25.76 12.43
CA ALA A 631 -8.40 26.14 11.19
C ALA A 631 -8.72 25.19 10.03
N PHE A 632 -8.82 23.89 10.28
CA PHE A 632 -9.19 22.90 9.26
C PHE A 632 -10.65 23.05 8.82
N MET A 633 -11.56 23.37 9.74
CA MET A 633 -12.95 23.68 9.39
C MET A 633 -13.06 24.92 8.48
N LEU A 634 -12.30 25.98 8.76
CA LEU A 634 -12.26 27.17 7.90
C LEU A 634 -11.72 26.85 6.51
N ILE A 635 -10.66 26.06 6.40
CA ILE A 635 -10.10 25.62 5.10
C ILE A 635 -11.12 24.75 4.36
N ARG A 636 -11.76 23.78 5.04
CA ARG A 636 -12.79 22.93 4.45
C ARG A 636 -13.92 23.77 3.86
N ASP A 637 -14.48 24.71 4.63
CA ASP A 637 -15.58 25.54 4.18
C ASP A 637 -15.21 26.33 2.91
N VAL A 638 -14.04 26.97 2.90
CA VAL A 638 -13.59 27.71 1.73
C VAL A 638 -13.38 26.79 0.52
N VAL A 639 -12.83 25.57 0.71
CA VAL A 639 -12.67 24.64 -0.40
C VAL A 639 -14.04 24.16 -0.91
N GLU A 640 -14.96 23.77 -0.06
CA GLU A 640 -16.28 23.28 -0.46
C GLU A 640 -17.12 24.38 -1.14
N TYR A 641 -17.19 25.56 -0.55
CA TYR A 641 -18.09 26.60 -1.02
C TYR A 641 -17.51 27.49 -2.13
N TYR A 642 -16.20 27.64 -2.19
CA TYR A 642 -15.54 28.43 -3.23
C TYR A 642 -15.10 27.59 -4.43
N SER A 643 -14.49 26.44 -4.20
CA SER A 643 -14.02 25.55 -5.27
C SER A 643 -15.01 24.47 -5.68
N GLY A 644 -16.06 24.24 -4.89
CA GLY A 644 -17.09 23.23 -5.15
C GLY A 644 -16.61 21.78 -4.95
N VAL A 645 -15.50 21.58 -4.24
CA VAL A 645 -14.94 20.25 -3.96
C VAL A 645 -15.40 19.80 -2.58
N VAL A 646 -16.05 18.64 -2.52
CA VAL A 646 -16.52 18.02 -1.28
C VAL A 646 -15.61 16.83 -0.96
N PHE A 647 -15.24 16.72 0.31
CA PHE A 647 -14.48 15.56 0.82
C PHE A 647 -15.46 14.63 1.55
N ASP A 648 -15.83 13.54 0.86
CA ASP A 648 -16.78 12.53 1.36
C ASP A 648 -16.09 11.18 1.64
#